data_e0219f1e2eb6897d3c635deba1e28e9c
#
_entry.id   e0219f1e2eb6897d3c635deba1e28e9c
#
_cell.length_a   1.000
_cell.length_b   1.000
_cell.length_c   1.000
_cell.angle_alpha   90.00
_cell.angle_beta   90.00
_cell.angle_gamma   90.00
#
_symmetry.space_group_name_H-M   'P 1'
#
loop_
_entity.id
_entity.type
_entity.pdbx_description
1 polymer ?
#
loop_
_entity_poly.entity_id
_entity_poly.type
_entity_poly.pdbx_seq_one_letter_code
_entity_poly.pdbx_strand_id
1 'polypeptide(L)'
;MKLIFPFTFALPLVIACLTWLGVALVKSGLSFWWIAPLLVLAVFVVSFASYESDVRQKLHFWFAALLPALAFAISLSSFGSPSAPKSIVNLAVMARRAIANQMTGISPRAGGLTLGITDGDTSLLSQSTKDLMQQMSLTHLTAVSGTNCTILALAVLSLTAKFGWTRALRITSVVAMLLVYLWLVGEQPSVMRAAAMAVIGLLGQLKGLRFRPANLLALAVMVLLIIDPKNATSFGFTLSVAATAGLLFVSPRIFELLPDSMPQFLKQALSISLGAQLACLPVLVMLQSDYNIGGLIANLLAEPVVAFITLLGFVGSVLALVGFGIHLATPVFWIASLPASWIISEATALRQVFPTVELPSGVVGSTLTLGVLAVLLARRWLGRRGFSGVPMAAFLLVLVFLVVQLLGKLPTGIFPGKNWFMVACDVGQGDATVLKAQNEFAVIDVGRDPLDIDNCLTKLGVETISLLVLTHFDLDHVGGLSGAVAGRKVDLALVTQYVDQRPGANRVEALLTMLHIRTRSVSLGDSGWLGSPRLQGSLSYLVLNPQRDGEDSNSPNDGSIAMYWSSKSVGIFTMADVPATGQKRILDDTPMWWNPRFRSHPIILKLSHHGSADQDPKFLAWVHPTVTTISVGKGNSYGHPTAIALNLLARDSALTVRTDQRGSIAIGFGDNGHLIWSASGSR
;
A
#
# COMPACT_ATOMS: atom_id res chain seq x y z
N MET A 1 50.03 -4.77 -5.37
CA MET A 1 49.45 -3.66 -6.15
C MET A 1 48.08 -3.97 -6.83
N LYS A 2 47.38 -5.07 -6.55
CA LYS A 2 46.07 -5.42 -7.14
C LYS A 2 44.86 -5.30 -6.18
N LEU A 3 45.04 -4.79 -4.98
CA LEU A 3 43.99 -4.73 -3.93
C LEU A 3 43.30 -3.36 -3.78
N ILE A 4 43.77 -2.32 -4.45
CA ILE A 4 43.27 -0.93 -4.33
C ILE A 4 42.14 -0.64 -5.34
N PHE A 5 42.01 -1.45 -6.37
CA PHE A 5 41.12 -1.21 -7.51
C PHE A 5 39.59 -1.28 -7.22
N PRO A 6 39.05 -2.05 -6.28
CA PRO A 6 37.61 -2.04 -6.01
C PRO A 6 37.14 -0.85 -5.19
N PHE A 7 37.98 -0.23 -4.38
CA PHE A 7 37.58 0.88 -3.47
C PHE A 7 37.32 2.19 -4.21
N THR A 8 38.10 2.52 -5.24
CA THR A 8 37.93 3.74 -6.03
C THR A 8 36.64 3.76 -6.85
N PHE A 9 36.04 2.59 -7.12
CA PHE A 9 34.77 2.47 -7.84
C PHE A 9 33.53 2.63 -6.97
N ALA A 10 33.64 2.28 -5.69
CA ALA A 10 32.53 2.39 -4.73
C ALA A 10 32.44 3.80 -4.11
N LEU A 11 33.51 4.59 -4.21
CA LEU A 11 33.63 5.85 -3.49
C LEU A 11 32.49 6.85 -3.78
N PRO A 12 32.10 7.14 -5.04
CA PRO A 12 30.98 8.06 -5.31
C PRO A 12 29.66 7.56 -4.73
N LEU A 13 29.46 6.23 -4.74
CA LEU A 13 28.25 5.61 -4.20
C LEU A 13 28.21 5.66 -2.68
N VAL A 14 29.36 5.42 -2.03
CA VAL A 14 29.51 5.52 -0.57
C VAL A 14 29.26 6.97 -0.14
N ILE A 15 29.79 7.95 -0.85
CA ILE A 15 29.57 9.38 -0.59
C ILE A 15 28.08 9.72 -0.75
N ALA A 16 27.43 9.25 -1.82
CA ALA A 16 26.00 9.47 -2.02
C ALA A 16 25.16 8.84 -0.89
N CYS A 17 25.49 7.63 -0.45
CA CYS A 17 24.82 6.97 0.67
C CYS A 17 25.02 7.72 2.00
N LEU A 18 26.22 8.18 2.29
CA LEU A 18 26.52 8.93 3.50
C LEU A 18 25.86 10.32 3.49
N THR A 19 25.83 10.98 2.33
CA THR A 19 25.08 12.24 2.15
C THR A 19 23.60 12.03 2.38
N TRP A 20 23.04 10.98 1.78
CA TRP A 20 21.64 10.64 1.97
C TRP A 20 21.33 10.38 3.44
N LEU A 21 22.14 9.54 4.12
CA LEU A 21 21.95 9.24 5.55
C LEU A 21 22.01 10.52 6.39
N GLY A 22 22.97 11.42 6.12
CA GLY A 22 23.11 12.71 6.79
C GLY A 22 21.87 13.59 6.62
N VAL A 23 21.36 13.71 5.39
CA VAL A 23 20.15 14.49 5.09
C VAL A 23 18.91 13.87 5.75
N ALA A 24 18.76 12.53 5.73
CA ALA A 24 17.66 11.83 6.35
C ALA A 24 17.65 12.02 7.88
N LEU A 25 18.80 11.91 8.53
CA LEU A 25 18.94 12.12 9.98
C LEU A 25 18.59 13.55 10.41
N VAL A 26 19.02 14.56 9.64
CA VAL A 26 18.66 15.96 9.92
C VAL A 26 17.15 16.19 9.79
N LYS A 27 16.52 15.62 8.74
CA LYS A 27 15.07 15.79 8.49
C LYS A 27 14.18 15.02 9.45
N SER A 28 14.66 13.92 10.04
CA SER A 28 13.91 13.15 11.04
C SER A 28 13.88 13.79 12.44
N GLY A 29 14.52 14.95 12.62
CA GLY A 29 14.54 15.66 13.91
C GLY A 29 15.42 15.00 14.98
N LEU A 30 16.20 13.97 14.62
CA LEU A 30 17.18 13.38 15.52
C LEU A 30 18.34 14.37 15.71
N SER A 31 18.62 14.74 16.95
CA SER A 31 19.63 15.74 17.33
C SER A 31 21.10 15.26 17.17
N PHE A 32 21.35 14.36 16.25
CA PHE A 32 22.70 13.84 15.93
C PHE A 32 23.40 14.66 14.83
N TRP A 33 23.15 15.98 14.78
CA TRP A 33 23.76 16.89 13.81
C TRP A 33 25.30 16.85 13.82
N TRP A 34 25.95 16.47 14.94
CA TRP A 34 27.38 16.33 15.08
C TRP A 34 27.96 15.08 14.40
N ILE A 35 27.16 14.05 14.10
CA ILE A 35 27.60 12.84 13.38
C ILE A 35 27.81 13.15 11.88
N ALA A 36 27.02 14.05 11.30
CA ALA A 36 27.11 14.38 9.89
C ALA A 36 28.48 14.98 9.50
N PRO A 37 29.06 15.97 10.21
CA PRO A 37 30.42 16.43 9.94
C PRO A 37 31.48 15.36 10.18
N LEU A 38 31.30 14.45 11.13
CA LEU A 38 32.20 13.31 11.35
C LEU A 38 32.16 12.31 10.20
N LEU A 39 30.98 12.02 9.64
CA LEU A 39 30.82 11.18 8.45
C LEU A 39 31.46 11.84 7.22
N VAL A 40 31.28 13.15 7.04
CA VAL A 40 31.94 13.93 5.97
C VAL A 40 33.46 13.93 6.16
N LEU A 41 33.94 14.08 7.39
CA LEU A 41 35.36 14.03 7.72
C LEU A 41 35.94 12.63 7.50
N ALA A 42 35.23 11.57 7.90
CA ALA A 42 35.65 10.18 7.67
C ALA A 42 35.75 9.87 6.17
N VAL A 43 34.79 10.34 5.36
CA VAL A 43 34.82 10.23 3.90
C VAL A 43 36.03 11.00 3.34
N PHE A 44 36.30 12.21 3.87
CA PHE A 44 37.42 13.03 3.48
C PHE A 44 38.77 12.34 3.79
N VAL A 45 38.93 11.79 4.99
CA VAL A 45 40.12 11.05 5.43
C VAL A 45 40.33 9.76 4.62
N VAL A 46 39.29 8.96 4.39
CA VAL A 46 39.36 7.73 3.56
C VAL A 46 39.68 8.08 2.11
N SER A 47 39.14 9.19 1.60
CA SER A 47 39.40 9.66 0.24
C SER A 47 40.83 10.21 0.09
N PHE A 48 41.35 10.87 1.11
CA PHE A 48 42.73 11.39 1.15
C PHE A 48 43.77 10.28 1.27
N ALA A 49 43.48 9.24 2.06
CA ALA A 49 44.33 8.06 2.24
C ALA A 49 44.41 7.16 1.00
N SER A 50 43.45 7.27 0.07
CA SER A 50 43.38 6.49 -1.18
C SER A 50 44.01 7.18 -2.38
N TYR A 51 44.81 8.22 -2.18
CA TYR A 51 45.29 9.14 -3.18
C TYR A 51 46.51 8.63 -3.98
N GLU A 52 46.30 8.38 -5.28
CA GLU A 52 47.34 8.24 -6.30
C GLU A 52 47.05 9.19 -7.49
N SER A 53 48.08 9.79 -8.00
CA SER A 53 48.39 11.04 -8.65
C SER A 53 47.87 11.31 -10.07
N ASP A 54 46.61 11.26 -10.42
CA ASP A 54 46.11 11.74 -11.72
C ASP A 54 45.15 12.94 -11.59
N VAL A 55 45.44 14.03 -12.32
CA VAL A 55 44.71 15.30 -12.28
C VAL A 55 43.23 15.14 -12.66
N ARG A 56 42.86 14.16 -13.53
CA ARG A 56 41.47 13.88 -13.87
C ARG A 56 40.69 13.24 -12.70
N GLN A 57 41.38 12.43 -11.89
CA GLN A 57 40.78 11.87 -10.68
C GLN A 57 40.57 12.96 -9.62
N LYS A 58 41.45 14.00 -9.58
CA LYS A 58 41.33 15.14 -8.67
C LYS A 58 40.03 15.93 -8.90
N LEU A 59 39.64 16.18 -10.16
CA LEU A 59 38.40 16.89 -10.47
C LEU A 59 37.16 16.11 -10.04
N HIS A 60 37.16 14.79 -10.28
CA HIS A 60 36.07 13.94 -9.81
C HIS A 60 35.97 13.85 -8.29
N PHE A 61 37.10 13.91 -7.61
CA PHE A 61 37.18 13.95 -6.15
C PHE A 61 36.58 15.24 -5.57
N TRP A 62 36.95 16.40 -6.11
CA TRP A 62 36.42 17.69 -5.65
C TRP A 62 34.91 17.81 -5.88
N PHE A 63 34.42 17.37 -7.03
CA PHE A 63 32.98 17.31 -7.28
C PHE A 63 32.26 16.33 -6.34
N ALA A 64 32.84 15.16 -6.08
CA ALA A 64 32.28 14.18 -5.19
C ALA A 64 32.27 14.58 -3.71
N ALA A 65 33.18 15.44 -3.28
CA ALA A 65 33.27 15.96 -1.91
C ALA A 65 32.50 17.29 -1.72
N LEU A 66 32.52 18.17 -2.70
CA LEU A 66 31.87 19.50 -2.63
C LEU A 66 30.35 19.40 -2.77
N LEU A 67 29.85 18.53 -3.65
CA LEU A 67 28.39 18.36 -3.85
C LEU A 67 27.67 17.84 -2.61
N PRO A 68 28.17 16.81 -1.87
CA PRO A 68 27.57 16.39 -0.61
C PRO A 68 27.60 17.47 0.48
N ALA A 69 28.73 18.21 0.58
CA ALA A 69 28.84 19.31 1.54
C ALA A 69 27.86 20.45 1.21
N LEU A 70 27.65 20.72 -0.07
CA LEU A 70 26.68 21.70 -0.55
C LEU A 70 25.25 21.24 -0.31
N ALA A 71 24.95 19.96 -0.61
CA ALA A 71 23.64 19.35 -0.32
C ALA A 71 23.31 19.39 1.16
N PHE A 72 24.29 19.10 2.01
CA PHE A 72 24.15 19.18 3.46
C PHE A 72 23.94 20.63 3.93
N ALA A 73 24.71 21.59 3.42
CA ALA A 73 24.56 23.02 3.73
C ALA A 73 23.18 23.55 3.30
N ILE A 74 22.70 23.15 2.11
CA ILE A 74 21.37 23.53 1.61
C ILE A 74 20.27 22.86 2.43
N SER A 75 20.46 21.62 2.91
CA SER A 75 19.49 20.93 3.76
C SER A 75 19.35 21.57 5.15
N LEU A 76 20.40 22.20 5.64
CA LEU A 76 20.41 22.97 6.90
C LEU A 76 19.76 24.35 6.73
N SER A 77 19.89 24.97 5.56
CA SER A 77 19.17 26.19 5.25
C SER A 77 17.72 25.83 4.93
N SER A 78 16.77 26.45 5.62
CA SER A 78 15.32 26.24 5.46
C SER A 78 14.77 26.72 4.10
N PHE A 79 15.49 26.54 3.00
CA PHE A 79 14.98 26.83 1.67
C PHE A 79 13.92 25.79 1.33
N GLY A 80 12.67 26.25 1.23
CA GLY A 80 11.58 25.46 0.67
C GLY A 80 11.94 24.97 -0.72
N SER A 81 11.53 23.74 -1.06
CA SER A 81 11.66 23.21 -2.42
C SER A 81 11.09 24.25 -3.40
N PRO A 82 11.79 24.57 -4.51
CA PRO A 82 11.25 25.48 -5.51
C PRO A 82 9.96 24.89 -6.07
N SER A 83 8.83 25.45 -5.68
CA SER A 83 7.54 25.06 -6.25
C SER A 83 7.45 25.57 -7.68
N ALA A 84 7.08 24.69 -8.62
CA ALA A 84 6.82 25.11 -9.99
C ALA A 84 5.72 26.20 -10.02
N PRO A 85 5.80 27.17 -10.94
CA PRO A 85 4.78 28.21 -11.07
C PRO A 85 3.38 27.58 -11.15
N LYS A 86 2.44 28.11 -10.38
CA LYS A 86 1.06 27.57 -10.29
C LYS A 86 0.40 27.40 -11.67
N SER A 87 0.71 28.27 -12.62
CA SER A 87 0.24 28.19 -14.01
C SER A 87 0.70 26.91 -14.72
N ILE A 88 1.94 26.51 -14.55
CA ILE A 88 2.51 25.29 -15.15
C ILE A 88 1.91 24.03 -14.52
N VAL A 89 1.72 24.04 -13.20
CA VAL A 89 1.06 22.94 -12.47
C VAL A 89 -0.39 22.80 -12.91
N ASN A 90 -1.13 23.90 -13.01
CA ASN A 90 -2.53 23.89 -13.47
C ASN A 90 -2.64 23.36 -14.90
N LEU A 91 -1.74 23.73 -15.79
CA LEU A 91 -1.72 23.24 -17.16
C LEU A 91 -1.47 21.72 -17.23
N ALA A 92 -0.56 21.20 -16.40
CA ALA A 92 -0.34 19.74 -16.29
C ALA A 92 -1.57 19.00 -15.75
N VAL A 93 -2.27 19.57 -14.77
CA VAL A 93 -3.53 19.00 -14.25
C VAL A 93 -4.62 18.99 -15.33
N MET A 94 -4.75 20.07 -16.10
CA MET A 94 -5.71 20.12 -17.22
C MET A 94 -5.36 19.11 -18.30
N ALA A 95 -4.08 18.95 -18.63
CA ALA A 95 -3.60 17.97 -19.58
C ALA A 95 -3.96 16.52 -19.14
N ARG A 96 -3.70 16.16 -17.88
CA ARG A 96 -4.07 14.83 -17.34
C ARG A 96 -5.57 14.60 -17.35
N ARG A 97 -6.39 15.60 -17.01
CA ARG A 97 -7.85 15.50 -17.11
C ARG A 97 -8.31 15.27 -18.54
N ALA A 98 -7.73 15.98 -19.52
CA ALA A 98 -8.04 15.77 -20.93
C ALA A 98 -7.70 14.34 -21.38
N ILE A 99 -6.57 13.79 -20.93
CA ILE A 99 -6.15 12.41 -21.18
C ILE A 99 -7.11 11.43 -20.51
N ALA A 100 -7.45 11.62 -19.24
CA ALA A 100 -8.36 10.75 -18.49
C ALA A 100 -9.77 10.69 -19.11
N ASN A 101 -10.24 11.80 -19.70
CA ASN A 101 -11.52 11.84 -20.40
C ASN A 101 -11.55 10.95 -21.67
N GLN A 102 -10.39 10.54 -22.20
CA GLN A 102 -10.31 9.62 -23.35
C GLN A 102 -10.50 8.15 -22.95
N MET A 103 -10.62 7.86 -21.64
CA MET A 103 -10.84 6.50 -21.12
C MET A 103 -12.32 6.07 -21.15
N THR A 104 -13.22 6.88 -21.73
CA THR A 104 -14.64 6.53 -21.89
C THR A 104 -14.79 5.25 -22.71
N GLY A 105 -15.57 4.27 -22.19
CA GLY A 105 -15.76 2.97 -22.84
C GLY A 105 -14.66 1.94 -22.57
N ILE A 106 -13.61 2.29 -21.82
CA ILE A 106 -12.57 1.36 -21.37
C ILE A 106 -12.90 0.90 -19.94
N SER A 107 -12.66 -0.37 -19.64
CA SER A 107 -12.81 -0.90 -18.29
C SER A 107 -12.04 -0.03 -17.27
N PRO A 108 -12.66 0.44 -16.16
CA PRO A 108 -11.99 1.30 -15.18
C PRO A 108 -10.70 0.71 -14.62
N ARG A 109 -10.62 -0.63 -14.47
CA ARG A 109 -9.41 -1.32 -14.01
C ARG A 109 -8.28 -1.21 -15.04
N ALA A 110 -8.56 -1.54 -16.29
CA ALA A 110 -7.56 -1.50 -17.36
C ALA A 110 -7.17 -0.06 -17.72
N GLY A 111 -8.14 0.85 -17.83
CA GLY A 111 -7.90 2.27 -18.08
C GLY A 111 -7.08 2.92 -16.98
N GLY A 112 -7.41 2.64 -15.71
CA GLY A 112 -6.66 3.14 -14.57
C GLY A 112 -5.22 2.63 -14.53
N LEU A 113 -4.98 1.34 -14.86
CA LEU A 113 -3.61 0.80 -14.94
C LEU A 113 -2.85 1.40 -16.14
N THR A 114 -3.51 1.58 -17.28
CA THR A 114 -2.91 2.24 -18.46
C THR A 114 -2.43 3.64 -18.12
N LEU A 115 -3.27 4.47 -17.48
CA LEU A 115 -2.91 5.83 -17.06
C LEU A 115 -1.80 5.80 -16.00
N GLY A 116 -1.90 4.92 -14.99
CA GLY A 116 -0.87 4.75 -13.99
C GLY A 116 0.51 4.48 -14.59
N ILE A 117 0.59 3.60 -15.60
CA ILE A 117 1.84 3.28 -16.33
C ILE A 117 2.30 4.45 -17.19
N THR A 118 1.37 5.20 -17.82
CA THR A 118 1.70 6.20 -18.85
C THR A 118 2.06 7.55 -18.26
N ASP A 119 1.19 8.12 -17.44
CA ASP A 119 1.29 9.49 -16.92
C ASP A 119 1.28 9.55 -15.38
N GLY A 120 1.19 8.40 -14.72
CA GLY A 120 1.20 8.29 -13.27
C GLY A 120 -0.12 8.63 -12.59
N ASP A 121 -1.21 8.80 -13.34
CA ASP A 121 -2.52 9.05 -12.77
C ASP A 121 -3.16 7.75 -12.29
N THR A 122 -3.25 7.60 -10.98
CA THR A 122 -3.86 6.44 -10.31
C THR A 122 -5.28 6.72 -9.82
N SER A 123 -5.89 7.84 -10.22
CA SER A 123 -7.22 8.26 -9.74
C SER A 123 -8.33 7.29 -10.16
N LEU A 124 -8.19 6.65 -11.33
CA LEU A 124 -9.13 5.66 -11.84
C LEU A 124 -8.85 4.23 -11.32
N LEU A 125 -7.71 3.98 -10.66
CA LEU A 125 -7.42 2.66 -10.08
C LEU A 125 -8.27 2.42 -8.84
N SER A 126 -9.10 1.36 -8.90
CA SER A 126 -9.84 0.90 -7.72
C SER A 126 -8.88 0.43 -6.62
N GLN A 127 -9.30 0.51 -5.36
CA GLN A 127 -8.47 0.06 -4.24
C GLN A 127 -8.15 -1.44 -4.38
N SER A 128 -9.10 -2.26 -4.79
CA SER A 128 -8.89 -3.69 -5.03
C SER A 128 -7.79 -3.97 -6.07
N THR A 129 -7.70 -3.15 -7.12
CA THR A 129 -6.62 -3.28 -8.12
C THR A 129 -5.27 -2.86 -7.53
N LYS A 130 -5.25 -1.79 -6.72
CA LYS A 130 -4.02 -1.36 -6.01
C LYS A 130 -3.52 -2.45 -5.06
N ASP A 131 -4.43 -3.06 -4.29
CA ASP A 131 -4.10 -4.13 -3.33
C ASP A 131 -3.61 -5.39 -4.05
N LEU A 132 -4.23 -5.76 -5.19
CA LEU A 132 -3.74 -6.84 -6.03
C LEU A 132 -2.32 -6.58 -6.54
N MET A 133 -2.06 -5.38 -7.08
CA MET A 133 -0.74 -4.98 -7.55
C MET A 133 0.29 -4.99 -6.41
N GLN A 134 -0.11 -4.57 -5.21
CA GLN A 134 0.75 -4.57 -4.03
C GLN A 134 1.11 -5.99 -3.60
N GLN A 135 0.14 -6.89 -3.45
CA GLN A 135 0.36 -8.27 -3.05
C GLN A 135 1.22 -9.04 -4.05
N MET A 136 1.07 -8.76 -5.34
CA MET A 136 1.84 -9.34 -6.42
C MET A 136 3.18 -8.63 -6.68
N SER A 137 3.59 -7.68 -5.81
CA SER A 137 4.81 -6.88 -5.96
C SER A 137 4.88 -6.11 -7.29
N LEU A 138 3.72 -5.79 -7.87
CA LEU A 138 3.56 -5.04 -9.12
C LEU A 138 3.24 -3.55 -8.89
N THR A 139 3.29 -3.07 -7.66
CA THR A 139 2.98 -1.66 -7.31
C THR A 139 3.81 -0.66 -8.13
N HIS A 140 5.05 -1.02 -8.49
CA HIS A 140 5.91 -0.18 -9.31
C HIS A 140 5.36 0.05 -10.73
N LEU A 141 4.42 -0.78 -11.20
CA LEU A 141 3.72 -0.61 -12.49
C LEU A 141 2.54 0.37 -12.39
N THR A 142 1.98 0.57 -11.18
CA THR A 142 0.91 1.56 -10.97
C THR A 142 1.44 3.00 -10.90
N ALA A 143 2.75 3.17 -10.91
CA ALA A 143 3.45 4.44 -10.96
C ALA A 143 4.42 4.43 -12.13
N VAL A 144 4.71 5.60 -12.67
CA VAL A 144 5.65 5.70 -13.78
C VAL A 144 7.05 5.28 -13.35
N SER A 145 7.65 4.37 -14.10
CA SER A 145 8.96 3.80 -13.81
C SER A 145 10.10 4.47 -14.59
N GLY A 146 11.33 4.29 -14.09
CA GLY A 146 12.52 4.72 -14.83
C GLY A 146 12.69 4.01 -16.18
N THR A 147 12.14 2.80 -16.31
CA THR A 147 12.13 2.02 -17.56
C THR A 147 11.32 2.74 -18.65
N ASN A 148 10.21 3.41 -18.29
CA ASN A 148 9.39 4.17 -19.23
C ASN A 148 10.20 5.31 -19.87
N CYS A 149 11.00 6.04 -19.09
CA CYS A 149 11.93 7.05 -19.62
C CYS A 149 12.93 6.45 -20.61
N THR A 150 13.45 5.26 -20.32
CA THR A 150 14.40 4.57 -21.19
C THR A 150 13.76 4.11 -22.49
N ILE A 151 12.56 3.53 -22.44
CA ILE A 151 11.77 3.10 -23.60
C ILE A 151 11.49 4.29 -24.52
N LEU A 152 10.98 5.39 -23.98
CA LEU A 152 10.70 6.61 -24.74
C LEU A 152 11.98 7.22 -25.32
N ALA A 153 13.07 7.29 -24.56
CA ALA A 153 14.35 7.77 -25.04
C ALA A 153 14.89 6.95 -26.20
N LEU A 154 14.83 5.60 -26.11
CA LEU A 154 15.24 4.70 -27.17
C LEU A 154 14.36 4.83 -28.41
N ALA A 155 13.04 5.00 -28.24
CA ALA A 155 12.12 5.21 -29.35
C ALA A 155 12.47 6.49 -30.12
N VAL A 156 12.69 7.62 -29.41
CA VAL A 156 13.08 8.90 -30.03
C VAL A 156 14.46 8.81 -30.68
N LEU A 157 15.45 8.18 -30.03
CA LEU A 157 16.77 7.96 -30.62
C LEU A 157 16.71 7.12 -31.90
N SER A 158 15.91 6.05 -31.89
CA SER A 158 15.74 5.17 -33.05
C SER A 158 15.04 5.87 -34.19
N LEU A 159 13.96 6.63 -33.90
CA LEU A 159 13.21 7.39 -34.89
C LEU A 159 14.08 8.47 -35.54
N THR A 160 14.74 9.30 -34.73
CA THR A 160 15.60 10.39 -35.22
C THR A 160 16.84 9.87 -35.94
N ALA A 161 17.32 8.66 -35.61
CA ALA A 161 18.39 7.99 -36.33
C ALA A 161 17.95 7.60 -37.75
N LYS A 162 16.71 7.09 -37.94
CA LYS A 162 16.16 6.76 -39.26
C LYS A 162 16.04 8.00 -40.18
N PHE A 163 15.79 9.18 -39.60
CA PHE A 163 15.75 10.42 -40.36
C PHE A 163 17.12 11.06 -40.60
N GLY A 164 18.21 10.39 -40.23
CA GLY A 164 19.57 10.88 -40.47
C GLY A 164 19.96 12.12 -39.64
N TRP A 165 19.27 12.41 -38.55
CA TRP A 165 19.54 13.58 -37.71
C TRP A 165 20.94 13.51 -37.09
N THR A 166 21.58 14.67 -36.93
CA THR A 166 22.90 14.75 -36.28
C THR A 166 22.85 14.26 -34.83
N ARG A 167 23.98 13.81 -34.31
CA ARG A 167 24.08 13.32 -32.93
C ARG A 167 23.56 14.35 -31.91
N ALA A 168 23.92 15.63 -32.11
CA ALA A 168 23.47 16.70 -31.23
C ALA A 168 21.94 16.84 -31.26
N LEU A 169 21.33 16.87 -32.45
CA LEU A 169 19.88 17.02 -32.61
C LEU A 169 19.14 15.81 -32.01
N ARG A 170 19.64 14.59 -32.16
CA ARG A 170 19.07 13.38 -31.53
C ARG A 170 19.07 13.50 -30.00
N ILE A 171 20.20 13.90 -29.41
CA ILE A 171 20.30 14.05 -27.97
C ILE A 171 19.39 15.17 -27.46
N THR A 172 19.34 16.32 -28.17
CA THR A 172 18.47 17.44 -27.79
C THR A 172 16.99 17.02 -27.84
N SER A 173 16.58 16.25 -28.87
CA SER A 173 15.20 15.76 -28.98
C SER A 173 14.84 14.80 -27.83
N VAL A 174 15.74 13.92 -27.40
CA VAL A 174 15.52 13.07 -26.24
C VAL A 174 15.37 13.88 -24.96
N VAL A 175 16.26 14.86 -24.76
CA VAL A 175 16.20 15.73 -23.56
C VAL A 175 14.89 16.53 -23.56
N ALA A 176 14.49 17.11 -24.70
CA ALA A 176 13.23 17.82 -24.83
C ALA A 176 12.03 16.92 -24.52
N MET A 177 11.99 15.71 -25.09
CA MET A 177 10.94 14.72 -24.80
C MET A 177 10.89 14.34 -23.34
N LEU A 178 12.06 14.10 -22.69
CA LEU A 178 12.10 13.77 -21.25
C LEU A 178 11.58 14.93 -20.38
N LEU A 179 11.85 16.19 -20.76
CA LEU A 179 11.32 17.35 -20.04
C LEU A 179 9.81 17.47 -20.18
N VAL A 180 9.26 17.25 -21.39
CA VAL A 180 7.79 17.20 -21.62
C VAL A 180 7.17 16.05 -20.82
N TYR A 181 7.81 14.90 -20.82
CA TYR A 181 7.33 13.74 -20.05
C TYR A 181 7.34 13.98 -18.55
N LEU A 182 8.42 14.57 -18.00
CA LEU A 182 8.48 15.00 -16.60
C LEU A 182 7.37 15.99 -16.24
N TRP A 183 7.12 16.97 -17.13
CA TRP A 183 6.01 17.91 -16.94
C TRP A 183 4.65 17.22 -16.89
N LEU A 184 4.42 16.25 -17.78
CA LEU A 184 3.16 15.50 -17.83
C LEU A 184 2.98 14.60 -16.58
N VAL A 185 4.01 13.85 -16.22
CA VAL A 185 3.98 12.89 -15.09
C VAL A 185 4.01 13.58 -13.72
N GLY A 186 4.69 14.73 -13.63
CA GLY A 186 4.88 15.46 -12.39
C GLY A 186 6.02 14.93 -11.52
N GLU A 187 6.03 15.29 -10.24
CA GLU A 187 7.14 15.07 -9.31
C GLU A 187 7.20 13.62 -8.79
N GLN A 188 7.30 12.64 -9.69
CA GLN A 188 7.51 11.24 -9.29
C GLN A 188 9.00 10.92 -9.12
N PRO A 189 9.46 10.47 -7.94
CA PRO A 189 10.89 10.29 -7.64
C PRO A 189 11.60 9.32 -8.60
N SER A 190 10.92 8.29 -9.07
CA SER A 190 11.47 7.30 -10.00
C SER A 190 11.77 7.88 -11.37
N VAL A 191 10.87 8.73 -11.88
CA VAL A 191 10.99 9.40 -13.19
C VAL A 191 12.05 10.48 -13.13
N MET A 192 12.02 11.29 -12.07
CA MET A 192 13.03 12.36 -11.86
C MET A 192 14.45 11.78 -11.81
N ARG A 193 14.66 10.65 -11.10
CA ARG A 193 15.96 9.98 -11.06
C ARG A 193 16.37 9.47 -12.44
N ALA A 194 15.50 8.79 -13.15
CA ALA A 194 15.81 8.23 -14.47
C ALA A 194 16.10 9.33 -15.49
N ALA A 195 15.32 10.40 -15.48
CA ALA A 195 15.55 11.57 -16.34
C ALA A 195 16.87 12.26 -16.00
N ALA A 196 17.18 12.46 -14.72
CA ALA A 196 18.46 13.03 -14.30
C ALA A 196 19.64 12.19 -14.79
N MET A 197 19.60 10.85 -14.60
CA MET A 197 20.65 9.95 -15.11
C MET A 197 20.77 10.02 -16.63
N ALA A 198 19.66 10.01 -17.36
CA ALA A 198 19.64 10.08 -18.80
C ALA A 198 20.20 11.43 -19.31
N VAL A 199 19.74 12.55 -18.76
CA VAL A 199 20.20 13.89 -19.16
C VAL A 199 21.68 14.07 -18.87
N ILE A 200 22.16 13.73 -17.67
CA ILE A 200 23.58 13.82 -17.30
C ILE A 200 24.43 12.95 -18.23
N GLY A 201 23.99 11.70 -18.48
CA GLY A 201 24.70 10.77 -19.36
C GLY A 201 24.75 11.24 -20.81
N LEU A 202 23.64 11.73 -21.34
CA LEU A 202 23.54 12.23 -22.73
C LEU A 202 24.35 13.53 -22.94
N LEU A 203 24.23 14.49 -22.01
CA LEU A 203 25.00 15.73 -22.06
C LEU A 203 26.52 15.48 -21.90
N GLY A 204 26.88 14.51 -21.04
CA GLY A 204 28.26 14.06 -20.93
C GLY A 204 28.80 13.49 -22.25
N GLN A 205 27.98 12.72 -22.97
CA GLN A 205 28.35 12.17 -24.27
C GLN A 205 28.56 13.25 -25.34
N LEU A 206 27.85 14.37 -25.30
CA LEU A 206 28.11 15.52 -26.19
C LEU A 206 29.52 16.08 -26.01
N LYS A 207 30.05 16.05 -24.78
CA LYS A 207 31.40 16.51 -24.42
C LYS A 207 32.44 15.38 -24.48
N GLY A 208 32.10 14.23 -25.04
CA GLY A 208 33.01 13.08 -25.13
C GLY A 208 33.25 12.33 -23.81
N LEU A 209 32.50 12.67 -22.73
CA LEU A 209 32.62 11.99 -21.45
C LEU A 209 31.86 10.66 -21.47
N ARG A 210 32.47 9.64 -20.86
CA ARG A 210 31.82 8.32 -20.67
C ARG A 210 31.69 8.05 -19.17
N PHE A 211 30.48 8.15 -18.66
CA PHE A 211 30.21 7.82 -17.27
C PHE A 211 29.90 6.33 -17.11
N ARG A 212 30.36 5.76 -15.99
CA ARG A 212 29.90 4.42 -15.58
C ARG A 212 28.50 4.54 -14.99
N PRO A 213 27.60 3.54 -15.18
CA PRO A 213 26.24 3.59 -14.67
C PRO A 213 26.14 3.86 -13.16
N ALA A 214 27.07 3.27 -12.37
CA ALA A 214 27.13 3.51 -10.93
C ALA A 214 27.43 4.98 -10.56
N ASN A 215 28.32 5.65 -11.31
CA ASN A 215 28.64 7.06 -11.10
C ASN A 215 27.48 7.97 -11.54
N LEU A 216 26.74 7.58 -12.60
CA LEU A 216 25.53 8.29 -13.01
C LEU A 216 24.44 8.19 -11.92
N LEU A 217 24.25 7.01 -11.34
CA LEU A 217 23.31 6.83 -10.23
C LEU A 217 23.70 7.71 -9.03
N ALA A 218 24.97 7.66 -8.61
CA ALA A 218 25.46 8.46 -7.49
C ALA A 218 25.27 9.96 -7.72
N LEU A 219 25.62 10.44 -8.92
CA LEU A 219 25.48 11.85 -9.29
C LEU A 219 24.00 12.28 -9.35
N ALA A 220 23.13 11.45 -9.92
CA ALA A 220 21.70 11.73 -9.96
C ALA A 220 21.09 11.79 -8.55
N VAL A 221 21.45 10.86 -7.65
CA VAL A 221 21.02 10.87 -6.23
C VAL A 221 21.45 12.18 -5.56
N MET A 222 22.70 12.57 -5.70
CA MET A 222 23.22 13.81 -5.10
C MET A 222 22.50 15.06 -5.63
N VAL A 223 22.33 15.16 -6.95
CA VAL A 223 21.61 16.29 -7.58
C VAL A 223 20.16 16.38 -7.09
N LEU A 224 19.46 15.26 -7.01
CA LEU A 224 18.06 15.25 -6.57
C LEU A 224 17.89 15.53 -5.07
N LEU A 225 18.87 15.15 -4.24
CA LEU A 225 18.88 15.51 -2.81
C LEU A 225 19.20 17.01 -2.60
N ILE A 226 19.98 17.62 -3.51
CA ILE A 226 20.23 19.07 -3.50
C ILE A 226 18.98 19.84 -3.92
N ILE A 227 18.29 19.38 -4.98
CA ILE A 227 17.08 20.03 -5.50
C ILE A 227 15.95 19.93 -4.48
N ASP A 228 15.69 18.73 -3.94
CA ASP A 228 14.68 18.51 -2.91
C ASP A 228 15.17 17.55 -1.82
N PRO A 229 15.57 18.10 -0.66
CA PRO A 229 16.01 17.29 0.48
C PRO A 229 14.95 16.34 1.07
N LYS A 230 13.65 16.54 0.77
CA LYS A 230 12.58 15.64 1.21
C LYS A 230 12.71 14.26 0.59
N ASN A 231 13.37 14.14 -0.55
CA ASN A 231 13.68 12.85 -1.16
C ASN A 231 14.45 11.91 -0.22
N ALA A 232 15.23 12.42 0.73
CA ALA A 232 15.99 11.61 1.68
C ALA A 232 15.13 10.70 2.56
N THR A 233 13.89 11.09 2.85
CA THR A 233 12.93 10.33 3.67
C THR A 233 11.80 9.71 2.83
N SER A 234 11.83 9.87 1.51
CA SER A 234 10.82 9.33 0.60
C SER A 234 11.04 7.84 0.33
N PHE A 235 10.08 7.00 0.66
CA PHE A 235 10.10 5.58 0.31
C PHE A 235 10.16 5.36 -1.20
N GLY A 236 9.44 6.14 -1.99
CA GLY A 236 9.47 6.06 -3.46
C GLY A 236 10.86 6.35 -4.04
N PHE A 237 11.56 7.34 -3.50
CA PHE A 237 12.95 7.64 -3.88
C PHE A 237 13.89 6.50 -3.49
N THR A 238 13.78 6.01 -2.24
CA THR A 238 14.59 4.90 -1.72
C THR A 238 14.42 3.63 -2.55
N LEU A 239 13.18 3.24 -2.83
CA LEU A 239 12.89 2.06 -3.67
C LEU A 239 13.44 2.21 -5.08
N SER A 240 13.31 3.39 -5.67
CA SER A 240 13.81 3.66 -7.01
C SER A 240 15.35 3.56 -7.11
N VAL A 241 16.06 4.09 -6.11
CA VAL A 241 17.53 3.98 -6.01
C VAL A 241 17.94 2.54 -5.74
N ALA A 242 17.26 1.85 -4.81
CA ALA A 242 17.52 0.44 -4.47
C ALA A 242 17.33 -0.47 -5.68
N ALA A 243 16.25 -0.32 -6.45
CA ALA A 243 16.00 -1.08 -7.67
C ALA A 243 17.16 -0.92 -8.67
N THR A 244 17.59 0.34 -8.93
CA THR A 244 18.71 0.59 -9.85
C THR A 244 20.04 0.05 -9.33
N ALA A 245 20.30 0.15 -8.04
CA ALA A 245 21.46 -0.47 -7.42
C ALA A 245 21.41 -2.01 -7.55
N GLY A 246 20.23 -2.60 -7.38
CA GLY A 246 19.97 -4.02 -7.62
C GLY A 246 20.34 -4.46 -9.03
N LEU A 247 19.92 -3.71 -10.04
CA LEU A 247 20.27 -3.96 -11.44
C LEU A 247 21.78 -3.87 -11.68
N LEU A 248 22.47 -2.91 -11.06
CA LEU A 248 23.89 -2.68 -11.28
C LEU A 248 24.80 -3.65 -10.50
N PHE A 249 24.41 -4.06 -9.31
CA PHE A 249 25.29 -4.78 -8.39
C PHE A 249 24.81 -6.19 -8.03
N VAL A 250 23.51 -6.43 -7.97
CA VAL A 250 22.93 -7.72 -7.56
C VAL A 250 22.65 -8.61 -8.77
N SER A 251 22.01 -8.04 -9.80
CA SER A 251 21.64 -8.79 -11.03
C SER A 251 22.85 -9.50 -11.70
N PRO A 252 24.03 -8.89 -11.88
CA PRO A 252 25.17 -9.60 -12.47
C PRO A 252 25.62 -10.81 -11.64
N ARG A 253 25.46 -10.76 -10.31
CA ARG A 253 25.81 -11.87 -9.42
C ARG A 253 24.80 -13.01 -9.50
N ILE A 254 23.52 -12.67 -9.61
CA ILE A 254 22.46 -13.67 -9.83
C ILE A 254 22.65 -14.34 -11.18
N PHE A 255 22.96 -13.57 -12.22
CA PHE A 255 23.24 -14.09 -13.54
C PHE A 255 24.34 -15.17 -13.52
N GLU A 256 25.42 -14.94 -12.77
CA GLU A 256 26.51 -15.93 -12.60
C GLU A 256 26.10 -17.17 -11.78
N LEU A 257 25.05 -17.09 -10.95
CA LEU A 257 24.54 -18.19 -10.12
C LEU A 257 23.56 -19.09 -10.87
N LEU A 258 22.92 -18.59 -11.93
CA LEU A 258 21.95 -19.35 -12.71
C LEU A 258 22.66 -20.36 -13.62
N PRO A 259 22.06 -21.55 -13.85
CA PRO A 259 22.65 -22.62 -14.67
C PRO A 259 22.96 -22.15 -16.08
N ASP A 260 24.11 -22.62 -16.63
CA ASP A 260 24.52 -22.30 -18.00
C ASP A 260 23.66 -22.99 -19.06
N SER A 261 22.92 -24.04 -18.66
CA SER A 261 21.92 -24.71 -19.51
C SER A 261 20.67 -23.89 -19.78
N MET A 262 20.46 -22.82 -19.02
CA MET A 262 19.29 -21.95 -19.18
C MET A 262 19.49 -21.03 -20.40
N PRO A 263 18.43 -20.80 -21.24
CA PRO A 263 18.48 -19.84 -22.32
C PRO A 263 18.90 -18.45 -21.84
N GLN A 264 19.82 -17.80 -22.56
CA GLN A 264 20.42 -16.53 -22.11
C GLN A 264 19.40 -15.43 -21.85
N PHE A 265 18.35 -15.32 -22.68
CA PHE A 265 17.29 -14.33 -22.49
C PHE A 265 16.55 -14.54 -21.17
N LEU A 266 16.24 -15.79 -20.81
CA LEU A 266 15.57 -16.15 -19.57
C LEU A 266 16.49 -15.92 -18.37
N LYS A 267 17.76 -16.30 -18.48
CA LYS A 267 18.80 -16.06 -17.48
C LYS A 267 18.95 -14.58 -17.20
N GLN A 268 18.93 -13.74 -18.24
CA GLN A 268 19.01 -12.28 -18.12
C GLN A 268 17.75 -11.69 -17.49
N ALA A 269 16.55 -12.06 -17.96
CA ALA A 269 15.29 -11.57 -17.45
C ALA A 269 15.10 -11.91 -15.96
N LEU A 270 15.37 -13.16 -15.57
CA LEU A 270 15.32 -13.59 -14.16
C LEU A 270 16.34 -12.85 -13.29
N SER A 271 17.57 -12.68 -13.77
CA SER A 271 18.61 -11.99 -12.98
C SER A 271 18.29 -10.51 -12.77
N ILE A 272 17.69 -9.85 -13.74
CA ILE A 272 17.24 -8.45 -13.66
C ILE A 272 16.09 -8.32 -12.65
N SER A 273 15.04 -9.14 -12.81
CA SER A 273 13.86 -9.09 -11.93
C SER A 273 14.22 -9.44 -10.48
N LEU A 274 14.94 -10.54 -10.25
CA LEU A 274 15.39 -10.93 -8.91
C LEU A 274 16.35 -9.91 -8.29
N GLY A 275 17.26 -9.34 -9.10
CA GLY A 275 18.23 -8.36 -8.63
C GLY A 275 17.57 -7.08 -8.10
N ALA A 276 16.57 -6.58 -8.83
CA ALA A 276 15.80 -5.42 -8.41
C ALA A 276 14.94 -5.74 -7.18
N GLN A 277 14.23 -6.87 -7.16
CA GLN A 277 13.36 -7.27 -6.04
C GLN A 277 14.16 -7.48 -4.76
N LEU A 278 15.27 -8.21 -4.79
CA LEU A 278 16.11 -8.44 -3.61
C LEU A 278 16.70 -7.14 -3.05
N ALA A 279 17.07 -6.20 -3.90
CA ALA A 279 17.58 -4.91 -3.45
C ALA A 279 16.48 -4.02 -2.85
N CYS A 280 15.23 -4.13 -3.32
CA CYS A 280 14.08 -3.40 -2.79
C CYS A 280 13.51 -4.04 -1.51
N LEU A 281 13.70 -5.35 -1.34
CA LEU A 281 13.07 -6.12 -0.26
C LEU A 281 13.28 -5.53 1.15
N PRO A 282 14.48 -5.02 1.53
CA PRO A 282 14.68 -4.40 2.85
C PRO A 282 13.78 -3.19 3.11
N VAL A 283 13.44 -2.45 2.07
CA VAL A 283 12.56 -1.28 2.16
C VAL A 283 11.09 -1.71 2.10
N LEU A 284 10.77 -2.69 1.25
CA LEU A 284 9.42 -3.18 1.08
C LEU A 284 8.87 -3.82 2.36
N VAL A 285 9.69 -4.61 3.08
CA VAL A 285 9.27 -5.24 4.35
C VAL A 285 9.02 -4.22 5.48
N MET A 286 9.45 -2.96 5.33
CA MET A 286 9.06 -1.87 6.22
C MET A 286 7.62 -1.40 5.94
N LEU A 287 7.13 -1.57 4.71
CA LEU A 287 5.84 -1.07 4.25
C LEU A 287 4.74 -2.12 4.27
N GLN A 288 5.10 -3.38 4.05
CA GLN A 288 4.15 -4.51 4.01
C GLN A 288 4.80 -5.78 4.54
N SER A 289 3.98 -6.69 5.06
CA SER A 289 4.40 -8.01 5.55
C SER A 289 4.14 -9.15 4.56
N ASP A 290 3.15 -8.96 3.68
CA ASP A 290 2.58 -10.02 2.87
C ASP A 290 3.14 -9.99 1.46
N TYR A 291 3.75 -11.10 1.03
CA TYR A 291 4.32 -11.27 -0.30
C TYR A 291 3.79 -12.53 -0.94
N ASN A 292 3.16 -12.42 -2.10
CA ASN A 292 2.80 -13.58 -2.89
C ASN A 292 4.02 -14.03 -3.73
N ILE A 293 4.37 -15.32 -3.64
CA ILE A 293 5.50 -15.89 -4.37
C ILE A 293 5.30 -15.77 -5.89
N GLY A 294 4.06 -15.82 -6.36
CA GLY A 294 3.69 -15.61 -7.77
C GLY A 294 4.08 -14.23 -8.31
N GLY A 295 4.34 -13.24 -7.44
CA GLY A 295 4.76 -11.90 -7.83
C GLY A 295 6.05 -11.87 -8.66
N LEU A 296 6.98 -12.82 -8.46
CA LEU A 296 8.17 -12.93 -9.29
C LEU A 296 7.81 -13.28 -10.75
N ILE A 297 6.89 -14.23 -10.91
CA ILE A 297 6.42 -14.68 -12.23
C ILE A 297 5.61 -13.56 -12.89
N ALA A 298 4.75 -12.90 -12.12
CA ALA A 298 3.96 -11.77 -12.59
C ALA A 298 4.85 -10.63 -13.11
N ASN A 299 5.91 -10.28 -12.40
CA ASN A 299 6.87 -9.28 -12.87
C ASN A 299 7.56 -9.67 -14.18
N LEU A 300 7.98 -10.94 -14.29
CA LEU A 300 8.65 -11.45 -15.49
C LEU A 300 7.73 -11.39 -16.72
N LEU A 301 6.46 -11.70 -16.54
CA LEU A 301 5.46 -11.67 -17.62
C LEU A 301 4.99 -10.25 -17.95
N ALA A 302 4.85 -9.37 -16.95
CA ALA A 302 4.39 -7.99 -17.14
C ALA A 302 5.43 -7.10 -17.86
N GLU A 303 6.73 -7.24 -17.57
CA GLU A 303 7.78 -6.36 -18.09
C GLU A 303 7.76 -6.14 -19.63
N PRO A 304 7.68 -7.18 -20.48
CA PRO A 304 7.63 -6.98 -21.94
C PRO A 304 6.40 -6.20 -22.40
N VAL A 305 5.30 -6.38 -21.68
CA VAL A 305 3.98 -5.81 -22.01
C VAL A 305 3.92 -4.33 -21.64
N VAL A 306 4.59 -3.94 -20.56
CA VAL A 306 4.68 -2.53 -20.11
C VAL A 306 5.26 -1.63 -21.20
N ALA A 307 6.22 -2.11 -22.00
CA ALA A 307 6.79 -1.33 -23.09
C ALA A 307 5.74 -0.90 -24.12
N PHE A 308 4.81 -1.78 -24.47
CA PHE A 308 3.71 -1.46 -25.39
C PHE A 308 2.74 -0.45 -24.79
N ILE A 309 2.37 -0.64 -23.52
CA ILE A 309 1.48 0.29 -22.82
C ILE A 309 2.14 1.66 -22.75
N THR A 310 3.42 1.76 -22.42
CA THR A 310 4.16 3.03 -22.34
C THR A 310 4.20 3.75 -23.68
N LEU A 311 4.55 3.05 -24.77
CA LEU A 311 4.64 3.67 -26.09
C LEU A 311 3.28 4.13 -26.62
N LEU A 312 2.28 3.24 -26.59
CA LEU A 312 0.95 3.56 -27.07
C LEU A 312 0.26 4.60 -26.18
N GLY A 313 0.40 4.47 -24.86
CA GLY A 313 -0.13 5.42 -23.91
C GLY A 313 0.48 6.82 -24.10
N PHE A 314 1.81 6.92 -24.29
CA PHE A 314 2.44 8.19 -24.58
C PHE A 314 1.96 8.81 -25.91
N VAL A 315 1.83 7.99 -26.96
CA VAL A 315 1.25 8.45 -28.24
C VAL A 315 -0.19 8.92 -28.04
N GLY A 316 -1.01 8.15 -27.32
CA GLY A 316 -2.39 8.53 -26.98
C GLY A 316 -2.46 9.84 -26.20
N SER A 317 -1.54 10.03 -25.23
CA SER A 317 -1.46 11.28 -24.44
C SER A 317 -1.11 12.48 -25.32
N VAL A 318 -0.14 12.34 -26.22
CA VAL A 318 0.20 13.41 -27.18
C VAL A 318 -0.97 13.72 -28.10
N LEU A 319 -1.65 12.71 -28.64
CA LEU A 319 -2.84 12.89 -29.48
C LEU A 319 -3.99 13.57 -28.73
N ALA A 320 -4.21 13.23 -27.46
CA ALA A 320 -5.24 13.84 -26.63
C ALA A 320 -5.00 15.33 -26.36
N LEU A 321 -3.74 15.77 -26.37
CA LEU A 321 -3.34 17.16 -26.15
C LEU A 321 -3.37 18.01 -27.44
N VAL A 322 -3.34 17.36 -28.61
CA VAL A 322 -3.40 18.03 -29.90
C VAL A 322 -4.84 18.01 -30.39
N GLY A 323 -5.49 19.18 -30.50
CA GLY A 323 -6.93 19.33 -30.71
C GLY A 323 -7.53 18.50 -31.85
N PHE A 324 -6.83 18.31 -32.98
CA PHE A 324 -7.27 17.45 -34.07
C PHE A 324 -6.99 15.93 -33.85
N GLY A 325 -6.15 15.59 -32.90
CA GLY A 325 -5.79 14.21 -32.58
C GLY A 325 -6.75 13.52 -31.59
N ILE A 326 -7.68 14.27 -30.99
CA ILE A 326 -8.53 13.80 -29.89
C ILE A 326 -9.35 12.56 -30.27
N HIS A 327 -9.85 12.48 -31.50
CA HIS A 327 -10.62 11.32 -31.98
C HIS A 327 -9.79 10.07 -32.22
N LEU A 328 -8.46 10.22 -32.35
CA LEU A 328 -7.51 9.11 -32.50
C LEU A 328 -6.96 8.67 -31.15
N ALA A 329 -7.02 9.50 -30.12
CA ALA A 329 -6.52 9.19 -28.80
C ALA A 329 -7.27 8.01 -28.14
N THR A 330 -8.60 8.04 -28.17
CA THR A 330 -9.45 6.98 -27.59
C THR A 330 -9.14 5.59 -28.15
N PRO A 331 -9.11 5.33 -29.48
CA PRO A 331 -8.76 4.03 -30.00
C PRO A 331 -7.31 3.60 -29.66
N VAL A 332 -6.37 4.53 -29.58
CA VAL A 332 -5.00 4.23 -29.17
C VAL A 332 -4.96 3.78 -27.70
N PHE A 333 -5.68 4.47 -26.80
CA PHE A 333 -5.81 4.07 -25.41
C PHE A 333 -6.57 2.75 -25.26
N TRP A 334 -7.58 2.50 -26.07
CA TRP A 334 -8.29 1.22 -26.09
C TRP A 334 -7.32 0.07 -26.40
N ILE A 335 -6.48 0.22 -27.44
CA ILE A 335 -5.44 -0.78 -27.77
C ILE A 335 -4.44 -0.91 -26.62
N ALA A 336 -3.99 0.19 -26.01
CA ALA A 336 -3.06 0.17 -24.87
C ALA A 336 -3.66 -0.49 -23.61
N SER A 337 -4.98 -0.47 -23.46
CA SER A 337 -5.67 -1.08 -22.32
C SER A 337 -5.80 -2.61 -22.39
N LEU A 338 -5.68 -3.21 -23.58
CA LEU A 338 -5.74 -4.66 -23.74
C LEU A 338 -4.60 -5.36 -22.98
N PRO A 339 -3.31 -4.99 -23.19
CA PRO A 339 -2.22 -5.55 -22.40
C PRO A 339 -2.31 -5.17 -20.90
N ALA A 340 -2.88 -4.04 -20.54
CA ALA A 340 -3.13 -3.70 -19.14
C ALA A 340 -4.17 -4.64 -18.50
N SER A 341 -5.24 -4.97 -19.23
CA SER A 341 -6.22 -5.98 -18.78
C SER A 341 -5.59 -7.35 -18.58
N TRP A 342 -4.67 -7.72 -19.47
CA TRP A 342 -3.93 -8.99 -19.38
C TRP A 342 -3.07 -9.02 -18.10
N ILE A 343 -2.31 -7.95 -17.76
CA ILE A 343 -1.52 -7.86 -16.52
C ILE A 343 -2.41 -8.08 -15.29
N ILE A 344 -3.60 -7.49 -15.25
CA ILE A 344 -4.52 -7.65 -14.13
C ILE A 344 -5.03 -9.10 -14.05
N SER A 345 -5.36 -9.69 -15.19
CA SER A 345 -5.88 -11.06 -15.25
C SER A 345 -4.82 -12.09 -14.83
N GLU A 346 -3.59 -11.94 -15.31
CA GLU A 346 -2.50 -12.84 -14.94
C GLU A 346 -2.12 -12.69 -13.45
N ALA A 347 -2.07 -11.47 -12.93
CA ALA A 347 -1.83 -11.21 -11.51
C ALA A 347 -2.91 -11.84 -10.63
N THR A 348 -4.18 -11.78 -11.07
CA THR A 348 -5.30 -12.41 -10.37
C THR A 348 -5.17 -13.93 -10.37
N ALA A 349 -4.84 -14.53 -11.51
CA ALA A 349 -4.66 -15.98 -11.64
C ALA A 349 -3.48 -16.48 -10.79
N LEU A 350 -2.33 -15.81 -10.86
CA LEU A 350 -1.14 -16.19 -10.09
C LEU A 350 -1.35 -16.04 -8.58
N ARG A 351 -2.10 -15.02 -8.14
CA ARG A 351 -2.47 -14.86 -6.74
C ARG A 351 -3.25 -16.06 -6.19
N GLN A 352 -4.11 -16.66 -6.99
CA GLN A 352 -4.91 -17.82 -6.58
C GLN A 352 -4.08 -19.11 -6.51
N VAL A 353 -3.06 -19.22 -7.36
CA VAL A 353 -2.24 -20.44 -7.47
C VAL A 353 -1.11 -20.46 -6.45
N PHE A 354 -0.49 -19.32 -6.18
CA PHE A 354 0.68 -19.23 -5.32
C PHE A 354 0.35 -18.71 -3.91
N PRO A 355 0.97 -19.30 -2.87
CA PRO A 355 0.74 -18.87 -1.50
C PRO A 355 1.31 -17.47 -1.23
N THR A 356 0.66 -16.76 -0.32
CA THR A 356 1.18 -15.52 0.26
C THR A 356 2.02 -15.88 1.48
N VAL A 357 3.24 -15.36 1.53
CA VAL A 357 4.19 -15.55 2.64
C VAL A 357 4.28 -14.26 3.43
N GLU A 358 4.10 -14.36 4.74
CA GLU A 358 4.32 -13.23 5.64
C GLU A 358 5.79 -13.16 6.03
N LEU A 359 6.44 -12.04 5.72
CA LEU A 359 7.80 -11.75 6.16
C LEU A 359 7.77 -10.92 7.46
N PRO A 360 8.78 -11.06 8.33
CA PRO A 360 8.90 -10.17 9.48
C PRO A 360 8.90 -8.72 9.03
N SER A 361 7.92 -7.93 9.48
CA SER A 361 7.77 -6.53 9.09
C SER A 361 8.65 -5.59 9.93
N GLY A 362 8.78 -4.35 9.45
CA GLY A 362 9.51 -3.29 10.16
C GLY A 362 11.02 -3.46 10.18
N VAL A 363 11.67 -2.92 11.22
CA VAL A 363 13.14 -2.86 11.34
C VAL A 363 13.77 -4.25 11.38
N VAL A 364 13.11 -5.23 11.99
CA VAL A 364 13.63 -6.61 12.10
C VAL A 364 13.70 -7.26 10.72
N GLY A 365 12.62 -7.20 9.94
CA GLY A 365 12.62 -7.75 8.57
C GLY A 365 13.61 -7.04 7.67
N SER A 366 13.70 -5.71 7.77
CA SER A 366 14.66 -4.93 7.00
C SER A 366 16.11 -5.32 7.32
N THR A 367 16.48 -5.46 8.58
CA THR A 367 17.84 -5.89 8.98
C THR A 367 18.18 -7.30 8.51
N LEU A 368 17.24 -8.22 8.57
CA LEU A 368 17.44 -9.60 8.10
C LEU A 368 17.65 -9.65 6.59
N THR A 369 16.80 -8.96 5.81
CA THR A 369 16.90 -8.93 4.35
C THR A 369 18.16 -8.20 3.88
N LEU A 370 18.60 -7.14 4.59
CA LEU A 370 19.90 -6.51 4.38
C LEU A 370 21.05 -7.47 4.68
N GLY A 371 20.97 -8.27 5.74
CA GLY A 371 21.94 -9.29 6.07
C GLY A 371 22.10 -10.34 4.96
N VAL A 372 20.98 -10.87 4.44
CA VAL A 372 20.99 -11.79 3.29
C VAL A 372 21.65 -11.15 2.07
N LEU A 373 21.26 -9.92 1.74
CA LEU A 373 21.82 -9.19 0.62
C LEU A 373 23.34 -8.97 0.78
N ALA A 374 23.78 -8.58 1.99
CA ALA A 374 25.19 -8.40 2.29
C ALA A 374 26.00 -9.72 2.12
N VAL A 375 25.46 -10.84 2.57
CA VAL A 375 26.08 -12.17 2.41
C VAL A 375 26.19 -12.54 0.92
N LEU A 376 25.12 -12.34 0.13
CA LEU A 376 25.14 -12.58 -1.32
C LEU A 376 26.22 -11.73 -2.02
N LEU A 377 26.34 -10.46 -1.64
CA LEU A 377 27.30 -9.54 -2.22
C LEU A 377 28.76 -9.86 -1.78
N ALA A 378 28.95 -10.31 -0.55
CA ALA A 378 30.26 -10.60 0.02
C ALA A 378 30.82 -12.01 -0.33
N ARG A 379 29.99 -12.92 -0.84
CA ARG A 379 30.34 -14.33 -1.07
C ARG A 379 31.66 -14.55 -1.83
N ARG A 380 31.90 -13.81 -2.92
CA ARG A 380 33.16 -13.91 -3.69
C ARG A 380 34.40 -13.43 -2.94
N TRP A 381 34.23 -12.42 -2.09
CA TRP A 381 35.31 -11.87 -1.29
C TRP A 381 35.69 -12.80 -0.13
N LEU A 382 34.70 -13.39 0.51
CA LEU A 382 34.87 -14.37 1.60
C LEU A 382 35.46 -15.69 1.07
N GLY A 383 35.00 -16.20 -0.08
CA GLY A 383 35.51 -17.44 -0.69
C GLY A 383 36.99 -17.35 -1.09
N ARG A 384 37.47 -16.16 -1.55
CA ARG A 384 38.87 -15.92 -1.90
C ARG A 384 39.84 -15.91 -0.70
N ARG A 385 39.31 -15.78 0.54
CA ARG A 385 40.09 -15.77 1.79
C ARG A 385 39.99 -17.06 2.60
N GLY A 386 39.51 -18.15 2.00
CA GLY A 386 39.36 -19.43 2.71
C GLY A 386 38.15 -19.55 3.63
N PHE A 387 37.28 -18.53 3.67
CA PHE A 387 36.04 -18.52 4.47
C PHE A 387 34.84 -19.11 3.69
N SER A 388 35.06 -20.18 2.92
CA SER A 388 34.00 -20.77 2.08
C SER A 388 32.76 -21.27 2.85
N GLY A 389 32.93 -21.64 4.11
CA GLY A 389 31.82 -22.10 4.96
C GLY A 389 31.03 -20.99 5.66
N VAL A 390 31.61 -19.80 5.87
CA VAL A 390 30.98 -18.72 6.63
C VAL A 390 29.74 -18.13 5.93
N PRO A 391 29.76 -17.83 4.61
CA PRO A 391 28.55 -17.32 3.96
C PRO A 391 27.44 -18.37 3.87
N MET A 392 27.78 -19.67 3.78
CA MET A 392 26.80 -20.76 3.82
C MET A 392 26.22 -20.89 5.22
N ALA A 393 27.03 -20.81 6.26
CA ALA A 393 26.57 -20.85 7.65
C ALA A 393 25.69 -19.62 7.97
N ALA A 394 26.07 -18.40 7.55
CA ALA A 394 25.27 -17.20 7.72
C ALA A 394 23.95 -17.29 6.91
N PHE A 395 23.97 -17.81 5.70
CA PHE A 395 22.75 -18.05 4.92
C PHE A 395 21.85 -19.08 5.59
N LEU A 396 22.40 -20.19 6.09
CA LEU A 396 21.65 -21.22 6.83
C LEU A 396 21.08 -20.67 8.14
N LEU A 397 21.83 -19.84 8.89
CA LEU A 397 21.33 -19.19 10.10
C LEU A 397 20.17 -18.23 9.80
N VAL A 398 20.27 -17.45 8.74
CA VAL A 398 19.18 -16.57 8.28
C VAL A 398 18.00 -17.40 7.81
N LEU A 399 18.23 -18.47 7.05
CA LEU A 399 17.18 -19.39 6.61
C LEU A 399 16.50 -20.10 7.80
N VAL A 400 17.28 -20.59 8.77
CA VAL A 400 16.77 -21.21 10.02
C VAL A 400 15.99 -20.17 10.81
N PHE A 401 16.51 -18.94 10.95
CA PHE A 401 15.77 -17.86 11.62
C PHE A 401 14.45 -17.54 10.90
N LEU A 402 14.46 -17.45 9.56
CA LEU A 402 13.24 -17.26 8.78
C LEU A 402 12.26 -18.43 8.94
N VAL A 403 12.77 -19.67 8.92
CA VAL A 403 11.95 -20.88 9.16
C VAL A 403 11.41 -20.89 10.59
N VAL A 404 12.21 -20.53 11.60
CA VAL A 404 11.75 -20.42 12.99
C VAL A 404 10.72 -19.31 13.16
N GLN A 405 10.88 -18.17 12.46
CA GLN A 405 9.88 -17.10 12.45
C GLN A 405 8.59 -17.51 11.71
N LEU A 406 8.71 -18.29 10.63
CA LEU A 406 7.58 -18.89 9.93
C LEU A 406 6.87 -19.94 10.81
N LEU A 407 7.63 -20.79 11.49
CA LEU A 407 7.08 -21.81 12.41
C LEU A 407 6.53 -21.18 13.70
N GLY A 408 7.17 -20.11 14.21
CA GLY A 408 6.70 -19.36 15.37
C GLY A 408 5.46 -18.49 15.10
N LYS A 409 5.12 -18.28 13.83
CA LYS A 409 3.87 -17.66 13.39
C LYS A 409 2.80 -18.67 12.99
N LEU A 410 3.03 -19.97 13.21
CA LEU A 410 1.91 -20.91 13.22
C LEU A 410 0.90 -20.37 14.23
N PRO A 411 -0.36 -20.12 13.83
CA PRO A 411 -1.33 -19.52 14.73
C PRO A 411 -1.40 -20.35 15.99
N THR A 412 -0.98 -19.78 17.13
CA THR A 412 -1.02 -20.39 18.46
C THR A 412 -2.45 -20.57 18.98
N GLY A 413 -3.43 -20.16 18.18
CA GLY A 413 -4.85 -20.38 18.37
C GLY A 413 -5.55 -20.56 17.03
N ILE A 414 -6.43 -21.58 16.94
CA ILE A 414 -7.30 -21.79 15.79
C ILE A 414 -8.25 -20.58 15.71
N PHE A 415 -8.04 -19.69 14.74
CA PHE A 415 -8.99 -18.60 14.47
C PHE A 415 -10.20 -19.17 13.70
N PRO A 416 -11.44 -18.88 14.11
CA PRO A 416 -11.87 -17.96 15.19
C PRO A 416 -11.96 -18.59 16.59
N GLY A 417 -11.55 -19.84 16.79
CA GLY A 417 -11.74 -20.60 18.03
C GLY A 417 -13.08 -21.34 18.07
N LYS A 418 -13.29 -22.23 19.07
CA LYS A 418 -14.49 -23.09 19.10
C LYS A 418 -15.76 -22.36 19.55
N ASN A 419 -15.66 -21.45 20.49
CA ASN A 419 -16.81 -20.84 21.19
C ASN A 419 -16.94 -19.34 20.87
N TRP A 420 -16.61 -18.93 19.64
CA TRP A 420 -16.77 -17.55 19.24
C TRP A 420 -18.24 -17.19 18.99
N PHE A 421 -18.59 -15.95 19.28
CA PHE A 421 -19.92 -15.40 19.04
C PHE A 421 -19.89 -14.05 18.30
N MET A 422 -18.73 -13.39 18.22
CA MET A 422 -18.54 -12.15 17.47
C MET A 422 -17.19 -12.20 16.73
N VAL A 423 -17.19 -11.74 15.47
CA VAL A 423 -15.97 -11.50 14.70
C VAL A 423 -16.06 -10.13 14.06
N ALA A 424 -15.08 -9.27 14.32
CA ALA A 424 -14.81 -8.09 13.51
C ALA A 424 -13.90 -8.52 12.35
N CYS A 425 -14.43 -8.55 11.13
CA CYS A 425 -13.68 -8.93 9.93
C CYS A 425 -12.69 -7.82 9.54
N ASP A 426 -11.48 -8.19 9.16
CA ASP A 426 -10.55 -7.27 8.51
C ASP A 426 -10.96 -7.10 7.05
N VAL A 427 -11.71 -6.05 6.78
CA VAL A 427 -12.17 -5.64 5.44
C VAL A 427 -11.46 -4.38 4.94
N GLY A 428 -10.27 -4.11 5.48
CA GLY A 428 -9.57 -2.85 5.23
C GLY A 428 -10.26 -1.68 5.93
N GLN A 429 -10.30 -0.50 5.27
CA GLN A 429 -11.05 0.63 5.80
C GLN A 429 -12.54 0.39 5.57
N GLY A 430 -13.29 0.21 6.66
CA GLY A 430 -14.71 -0.08 6.64
C GLY A 430 -15.14 -0.99 7.78
N ASP A 431 -16.41 -1.32 7.83
CA ASP A 431 -17.02 -2.17 8.84
C ASP A 431 -17.54 -3.49 8.27
N ALA A 432 -17.27 -4.56 8.99
CA ALA A 432 -17.94 -5.85 8.82
C ALA A 432 -17.86 -6.62 10.14
N THR A 433 -18.99 -6.79 10.78
CA THR A 433 -19.09 -7.54 12.04
C THR A 433 -20.00 -8.74 11.85
N VAL A 434 -19.53 -9.92 12.21
CA VAL A 434 -20.31 -11.18 12.17
C VAL A 434 -20.65 -11.60 13.59
N LEU A 435 -21.93 -11.77 13.86
CA LEU A 435 -22.42 -12.36 15.10
C LEU A 435 -22.94 -13.76 14.85
N LYS A 436 -22.64 -14.67 15.77
CA LYS A 436 -23.09 -16.05 15.74
C LYS A 436 -23.95 -16.35 16.96
N ALA A 437 -25.13 -16.85 16.72
CA ALA A 437 -26.05 -17.35 17.75
C ALA A 437 -26.53 -18.73 17.35
N GLN A 438 -26.16 -19.77 18.11
CA GLN A 438 -26.41 -21.16 17.71
C GLN A 438 -25.75 -21.45 16.34
N ASN A 439 -26.55 -21.78 15.32
CA ASN A 439 -26.13 -22.00 13.94
C ASN A 439 -26.56 -20.88 12.99
N GLU A 440 -27.00 -19.75 13.54
CA GLU A 440 -27.45 -18.60 12.77
C GLU A 440 -26.41 -17.50 12.82
N PHE A 441 -26.31 -16.75 11.72
CA PHE A 441 -25.34 -15.68 11.56
C PHE A 441 -26.02 -14.37 11.20
N ALA A 442 -25.65 -13.31 11.93
CA ALA A 442 -25.93 -11.94 11.53
C ALA A 442 -24.64 -11.32 10.99
N VAL A 443 -24.74 -10.64 9.85
CA VAL A 443 -23.64 -9.85 9.26
C VAL A 443 -24.05 -8.39 9.30
N ILE A 444 -23.29 -7.58 10.02
CA ILE A 444 -23.53 -6.14 10.18
C ILE A 444 -22.46 -5.44 9.36
N ASP A 445 -22.87 -4.79 8.29
CA ASP A 445 -22.05 -4.22 7.23
C ASP A 445 -21.13 -5.24 6.54
N VAL A 446 -20.59 -4.88 5.40
CA VAL A 446 -19.86 -5.81 4.52
C VAL A 446 -18.56 -5.23 3.99
N GLY A 447 -18.11 -4.11 4.57
CA GLY A 447 -16.89 -3.45 4.15
C GLY A 447 -16.96 -2.87 2.75
N ARG A 448 -15.80 -2.50 2.24
CA ARG A 448 -15.65 -1.86 0.93
C ARG A 448 -15.42 -2.85 -0.21
N ASP A 449 -14.63 -3.90 0.04
CA ASP A 449 -14.17 -4.83 -1.00
C ASP A 449 -14.92 -6.16 -0.90
N PRO A 450 -15.54 -6.62 -2.02
CA PRO A 450 -16.24 -7.90 -2.06
C PRO A 450 -15.37 -9.11 -1.70
N LEU A 451 -14.08 -9.09 -2.04
CA LEU A 451 -13.19 -10.22 -1.77
C LEU A 451 -12.84 -10.34 -0.28
N ASP A 452 -12.70 -9.21 0.40
CA ASP A 452 -12.33 -9.22 1.82
C ASP A 452 -13.42 -9.81 2.69
N ILE A 453 -14.68 -9.41 2.45
CA ILE A 453 -15.81 -9.96 3.20
C ILE A 453 -16.08 -11.41 2.80
N ASP A 454 -15.98 -11.77 1.52
CA ASP A 454 -16.15 -13.16 1.07
C ASP A 454 -15.14 -14.08 1.73
N ASN A 455 -13.86 -13.67 1.78
CA ASN A 455 -12.78 -14.40 2.46
C ASN A 455 -13.07 -14.57 3.97
N CYS A 456 -13.56 -13.51 4.64
CA CYS A 456 -13.89 -13.59 6.06
C CYS A 456 -15.05 -14.59 6.29
N LEU A 457 -16.15 -14.42 5.58
CA LEU A 457 -17.33 -15.29 5.73
C LEU A 457 -17.03 -16.76 5.38
N THR A 458 -16.22 -17.01 4.36
CA THR A 458 -15.77 -18.36 4.00
C THR A 458 -14.92 -19.00 5.11
N LYS A 459 -13.98 -18.26 5.70
CA LYS A 459 -13.18 -18.74 6.85
C LYS A 459 -14.02 -19.03 8.08
N LEU A 460 -15.13 -18.32 8.26
CA LEU A 460 -16.07 -18.51 9.36
C LEU A 460 -17.08 -19.63 9.09
N GLY A 461 -17.11 -20.20 7.88
CA GLY A 461 -18.06 -21.23 7.48
C GLY A 461 -19.50 -20.72 7.34
N VAL A 462 -19.67 -19.44 6.99
CA VAL A 462 -21.00 -18.84 6.82
C VAL A 462 -21.55 -19.19 5.44
N GLU A 463 -22.52 -20.08 5.40
CA GLU A 463 -23.24 -20.48 4.18
C GLU A 463 -24.60 -19.78 4.05
N THR A 464 -25.22 -19.45 5.18
CA THR A 464 -26.48 -18.72 5.24
C THR A 464 -26.34 -17.53 6.18
N ILE A 465 -26.75 -16.35 5.71
CA ILE A 465 -26.86 -15.13 6.51
C ILE A 465 -28.32 -15.00 6.93
N SER A 466 -28.61 -15.33 8.18
CA SER A 466 -29.98 -15.23 8.72
C SER A 466 -30.43 -13.78 8.79
N LEU A 467 -29.49 -12.87 9.10
CA LEU A 467 -29.75 -11.44 9.20
C LEU A 467 -28.58 -10.64 8.62
N LEU A 468 -28.82 -9.92 7.54
CA LEU A 468 -27.91 -8.94 6.98
C LEU A 468 -28.34 -7.55 7.44
N VAL A 469 -27.47 -6.81 8.11
CA VAL A 469 -27.75 -5.44 8.55
C VAL A 469 -26.87 -4.50 7.74
N LEU A 470 -27.47 -3.64 6.91
CA LEU A 470 -26.80 -2.57 6.19
C LEU A 470 -27.10 -1.27 6.91
N THR A 471 -26.12 -0.79 7.69
CA THR A 471 -26.34 0.29 8.65
C THR A 471 -26.60 1.62 8.00
N HIS A 472 -25.88 1.93 6.93
CA HIS A 472 -26.06 3.05 6.01
C HIS A 472 -25.34 2.73 4.68
N PHE A 473 -25.49 3.60 3.67
CA PHE A 473 -25.07 3.24 2.31
C PHE A 473 -23.72 3.85 1.88
N ASP A 474 -22.82 4.11 2.82
CA ASP A 474 -21.44 4.49 2.48
C ASP A 474 -20.64 3.29 1.97
N LEU A 475 -19.73 3.56 1.04
CA LEU A 475 -19.02 2.51 0.29
C LEU A 475 -18.24 1.56 1.19
N ASP A 476 -17.71 2.04 2.29
CA ASP A 476 -16.93 1.27 3.27
C ASP A 476 -17.81 0.42 4.22
N HIS A 477 -19.13 0.51 4.07
CA HIS A 477 -20.12 -0.34 4.76
C HIS A 477 -20.85 -1.29 3.81
N VAL A 478 -21.11 -0.88 2.55
CA VAL A 478 -21.94 -1.67 1.63
C VAL A 478 -21.23 -2.10 0.35
N GLY A 479 -20.00 -1.62 0.10
CA GLY A 479 -19.26 -1.90 -1.13
C GLY A 479 -18.98 -3.38 -1.35
N GLY A 480 -18.82 -4.15 -0.27
CA GLY A 480 -18.59 -5.59 -0.27
C GLY A 480 -19.83 -6.46 -0.50
N LEU A 481 -21.03 -5.88 -0.65
CA LEU A 481 -22.30 -6.63 -0.67
C LEU A 481 -22.29 -7.78 -1.67
N SER A 482 -21.78 -7.60 -2.87
CA SER A 482 -21.70 -8.67 -3.88
C SER A 482 -20.85 -9.86 -3.44
N GLY A 483 -19.80 -9.63 -2.64
CA GLY A 483 -18.97 -10.69 -2.06
C GLY A 483 -19.67 -11.38 -0.87
N ALA A 484 -20.35 -10.61 -0.04
CA ALA A 484 -21.08 -11.17 1.11
C ALA A 484 -22.18 -12.16 0.67
N VAL A 485 -22.87 -11.86 -0.42
CA VAL A 485 -23.98 -12.70 -0.95
C VAL A 485 -23.51 -13.75 -1.97
N ALA A 486 -22.25 -13.75 -2.38
CA ALA A 486 -21.72 -14.70 -3.35
C ALA A 486 -21.81 -16.15 -2.83
N GLY A 487 -22.66 -16.96 -3.45
CA GLY A 487 -22.87 -18.36 -3.06
C GLY A 487 -23.55 -18.56 -1.70
N ARG A 488 -24.09 -17.50 -1.07
CA ARG A 488 -24.74 -17.54 0.24
C ARG A 488 -26.20 -17.15 0.14
N LYS A 489 -27.01 -17.81 0.95
CA LYS A 489 -28.42 -17.44 1.13
C LYS A 489 -28.54 -16.32 2.15
N VAL A 490 -29.38 -15.31 1.88
CA VAL A 490 -29.73 -14.25 2.82
C VAL A 490 -31.22 -14.34 3.11
N ASP A 491 -31.63 -14.53 4.37
CA ASP A 491 -33.01 -14.69 4.74
C ASP A 491 -33.74 -13.36 4.93
N LEU A 492 -33.07 -12.37 5.55
CA LEU A 492 -33.62 -11.03 5.79
C LEU A 492 -32.50 -9.99 5.78
N ALA A 493 -32.71 -8.87 5.12
CA ALA A 493 -31.86 -7.69 5.24
C ALA A 493 -32.58 -6.59 6.02
N LEU A 494 -31.93 -6.06 7.05
CA LEU A 494 -32.33 -4.85 7.75
C LEU A 494 -31.61 -3.67 7.13
N VAL A 495 -32.34 -2.62 6.79
CA VAL A 495 -31.79 -1.39 6.20
C VAL A 495 -32.23 -0.19 7.02
N THR A 496 -31.45 0.88 6.97
CA THR A 496 -31.83 2.13 7.64
C THR A 496 -33.14 2.70 7.10
N GLN A 497 -33.88 3.39 7.97
CA GLN A 497 -35.05 4.16 7.57
C GLN A 497 -34.66 5.51 6.92
N TYR A 498 -33.42 5.95 7.08
CA TYR A 498 -32.89 7.15 6.43
C TYR A 498 -32.94 7.02 4.90
N VAL A 499 -33.60 7.97 4.23
CA VAL A 499 -33.74 7.97 2.77
C VAL A 499 -32.47 8.57 2.16
N ASP A 500 -31.62 7.72 1.62
CA ASP A 500 -30.40 8.10 0.94
C ASP A 500 -30.62 8.18 -0.56
N GLN A 501 -30.61 9.39 -1.11
CA GLN A 501 -30.85 9.63 -2.57
C GLN A 501 -29.58 9.47 -3.41
N ARG A 502 -28.43 9.13 -2.82
CA ARG A 502 -27.18 8.98 -3.55
C ARG A 502 -27.20 7.76 -4.48
N PRO A 503 -26.50 7.84 -5.64
CA PRO A 503 -26.46 6.72 -6.61
C PRO A 503 -25.93 5.40 -6.01
N GLY A 504 -25.12 5.45 -4.95
CA GLY A 504 -24.63 4.30 -4.23
C GLY A 504 -25.74 3.51 -3.54
N ALA A 505 -26.64 4.20 -2.83
CA ALA A 505 -27.78 3.61 -2.15
C ALA A 505 -28.73 2.93 -3.15
N ASN A 506 -29.08 3.60 -4.25
CA ASN A 506 -29.93 3.05 -5.30
C ASN A 506 -29.36 1.74 -5.90
N ARG A 507 -28.02 1.63 -6.01
CA ARG A 507 -27.37 0.39 -6.49
C ARG A 507 -27.50 -0.76 -5.50
N VAL A 508 -27.38 -0.49 -4.21
CA VAL A 508 -27.56 -1.49 -3.15
C VAL A 508 -28.99 -2.00 -3.14
N GLU A 509 -29.98 -1.11 -3.17
CA GLU A 509 -31.40 -1.47 -3.22
C GLU A 509 -31.74 -2.26 -4.48
N ALA A 510 -31.22 -1.85 -5.65
CA ALA A 510 -31.40 -2.60 -6.89
C ALA A 510 -30.79 -4.01 -6.80
N LEU A 511 -29.61 -4.16 -6.17
CA LEU A 511 -28.97 -5.45 -6.00
C LEU A 511 -29.76 -6.37 -5.05
N LEU A 512 -30.24 -5.85 -3.93
CA LEU A 512 -31.10 -6.60 -2.99
C LEU A 512 -32.39 -7.07 -3.67
N THR A 513 -33.01 -6.19 -4.48
CA THR A 513 -34.22 -6.50 -5.25
C THR A 513 -33.95 -7.56 -6.31
N MET A 514 -32.86 -7.43 -7.07
CA MET A 514 -32.45 -8.37 -8.12
C MET A 514 -32.20 -9.78 -7.55
N LEU A 515 -31.64 -9.85 -6.35
CA LEU A 515 -31.36 -11.10 -5.65
C LEU A 515 -32.56 -11.65 -4.84
N HIS A 516 -33.72 -10.98 -4.92
CA HIS A 516 -34.95 -11.33 -4.20
C HIS A 516 -34.73 -11.45 -2.67
N ILE A 517 -33.82 -10.64 -2.10
CA ILE A 517 -33.58 -10.60 -0.66
C ILE A 517 -34.68 -9.77 0.00
N ARG A 518 -35.36 -10.36 0.98
CA ARG A 518 -36.38 -9.64 1.77
C ARG A 518 -35.72 -8.51 2.54
N THR A 519 -36.24 -7.30 2.41
CA THR A 519 -35.75 -6.13 3.14
C THR A 519 -36.77 -5.60 4.14
N ARG A 520 -36.30 -5.08 5.26
CA ARG A 520 -37.12 -4.40 6.27
C ARG A 520 -36.37 -3.16 6.74
N SER A 521 -36.97 -1.99 6.62
CA SER A 521 -36.47 -0.77 7.24
C SER A 521 -36.69 -0.81 8.75
N VAL A 522 -35.71 -0.35 9.52
CA VAL A 522 -35.73 -0.38 10.97
C VAL A 522 -35.37 0.97 11.60
N SER A 523 -35.92 1.21 12.79
CA SER A 523 -35.75 2.43 13.57
C SER A 523 -35.75 2.14 15.08
N LEU A 524 -35.55 3.16 15.89
CA LEU A 524 -35.52 3.08 17.35
C LEU A 524 -36.66 2.25 17.92
N GLY A 525 -36.32 1.27 18.76
CA GLY A 525 -37.26 0.40 19.46
C GLY A 525 -37.64 -0.86 18.68
N ASP A 526 -37.27 -0.98 17.39
CA ASP A 526 -37.43 -2.24 16.67
C ASP A 526 -36.55 -3.33 17.29
N SER A 527 -37.08 -4.52 17.40
CA SER A 527 -36.41 -5.62 18.08
C SER A 527 -36.66 -6.98 17.43
N GLY A 528 -35.85 -7.95 17.78
CA GLY A 528 -35.95 -9.30 17.26
C GLY A 528 -34.90 -10.24 17.86
N TRP A 529 -34.69 -11.36 17.20
CA TRP A 529 -33.80 -12.42 17.67
C TRP A 529 -32.93 -12.94 16.55
N LEU A 530 -31.72 -13.31 16.89
CA LEU A 530 -30.85 -14.18 16.12
C LEU A 530 -30.79 -15.54 16.86
N GLY A 531 -31.18 -16.60 16.21
CA GLY A 531 -31.40 -17.89 16.84
C GLY A 531 -32.77 -18.00 17.54
N SER A 532 -33.15 -19.22 17.92
CA SER A 532 -34.42 -19.46 18.61
C SER A 532 -34.41 -18.92 20.04
N PRO A 533 -35.33 -18.00 20.41
CA PRO A 533 -35.36 -17.42 21.76
C PRO A 533 -35.62 -18.45 22.88
N ARG A 534 -36.10 -19.64 22.53
CA ARG A 534 -36.33 -20.72 23.48
C ARG A 534 -35.09 -21.53 23.82
N LEU A 535 -34.03 -21.40 23.04
CA LEU A 535 -32.80 -22.16 23.19
C LEU A 535 -31.69 -21.30 23.77
N GLN A 536 -30.74 -21.90 24.50
CA GLN A 536 -29.56 -21.21 24.99
C GLN A 536 -28.68 -20.76 23.81
N GLY A 537 -28.01 -19.60 23.97
CA GLY A 537 -27.12 -19.06 22.98
C GLY A 537 -27.79 -18.24 21.89
N SER A 538 -29.09 -17.90 22.01
CA SER A 538 -29.74 -16.90 21.17
C SER A 538 -29.29 -15.48 21.57
N LEU A 539 -29.31 -14.55 20.61
CA LEU A 539 -29.10 -13.12 20.81
C LEU A 539 -30.39 -12.36 20.49
N SER A 540 -30.91 -11.61 21.45
CA SER A 540 -31.93 -10.60 21.16
C SER A 540 -31.25 -9.35 20.65
N TYR A 541 -31.88 -8.60 19.76
CA TYR A 541 -31.43 -7.29 19.35
C TYR A 541 -32.49 -6.22 19.58
N LEU A 542 -32.02 -5.01 19.84
CA LEU A 542 -32.79 -3.78 19.94
C LEU A 542 -32.09 -2.71 19.09
N VAL A 543 -32.85 -2.07 18.21
CA VAL A 543 -32.37 -0.94 17.41
C VAL A 543 -32.37 0.32 18.29
N LEU A 544 -31.23 1.00 18.35
CA LEU A 544 -31.01 2.21 19.16
C LEU A 544 -31.01 3.48 18.32
N ASN A 545 -30.75 3.39 17.02
CA ASN A 545 -30.73 4.46 16.01
C ASN A 545 -31.01 3.83 14.65
N PRO A 546 -31.64 4.52 13.65
CA PRO A 546 -32.12 5.91 13.68
C PRO A 546 -33.44 6.10 14.44
N GLN A 547 -33.81 7.36 14.68
CA GLN A 547 -35.10 7.74 15.26
C GLN A 547 -36.26 7.38 14.33
N ARG A 548 -37.49 7.19 14.87
CA ARG A 548 -38.63 6.64 14.12
C ARG A 548 -39.07 7.50 12.93
N ASP A 549 -39.01 8.82 13.07
CA ASP A 549 -39.60 9.74 12.07
C ASP A 549 -38.56 10.28 11.07
N GLY A 550 -37.30 9.88 11.16
CA GLY A 550 -36.23 10.31 10.24
C GLY A 550 -35.92 11.81 10.26
N GLU A 551 -36.68 12.58 11.01
CA GLU A 551 -36.58 14.05 11.02
C GLU A 551 -35.27 14.59 11.61
N ASP A 552 -34.58 13.80 12.43
CA ASP A 552 -33.33 14.19 13.09
C ASP A 552 -32.06 13.69 12.39
N SER A 553 -32.19 12.99 11.28
CA SER A 553 -31.04 12.44 10.57
C SER A 553 -30.59 13.37 9.45
N ASN A 554 -29.60 14.23 9.75
CA ASN A 554 -29.08 15.23 8.80
C ASN A 554 -28.02 14.67 7.84
N SER A 555 -27.58 13.44 8.04
CA SER A 555 -26.54 12.79 7.24
C SER A 555 -26.70 11.27 7.24
N PRO A 556 -26.09 10.53 6.30
CA PRO A 556 -26.10 9.07 6.31
C PRO A 556 -25.58 8.48 7.64
N ASN A 557 -24.55 9.10 8.23
CA ASN A 557 -24.00 8.66 9.50
C ASN A 557 -24.98 8.87 10.67
N ASP A 558 -25.72 9.99 10.69
CA ASP A 558 -26.80 10.20 11.66
C ASP A 558 -27.91 9.16 11.51
N GLY A 559 -28.20 8.73 10.28
CA GLY A 559 -29.17 7.70 9.94
C GLY A 559 -28.66 6.27 10.08
N SER A 560 -27.41 6.05 10.53
CA SER A 560 -26.84 4.69 10.66
C SER A 560 -27.58 3.85 11.70
N ILE A 561 -27.74 2.56 11.42
CA ILE A 561 -28.35 1.61 12.36
C ILE A 561 -27.35 1.29 13.48
N ALA A 562 -27.61 1.78 14.70
CA ALA A 562 -26.95 1.30 15.90
C ALA A 562 -27.84 0.26 16.61
N MET A 563 -27.21 -0.81 17.08
CA MET A 563 -27.95 -1.91 17.75
C MET A 563 -27.28 -2.34 19.04
N TYR A 564 -28.11 -2.76 19.98
CA TYR A 564 -27.70 -3.50 21.16
C TYR A 564 -28.15 -4.96 21.03
N TRP A 565 -27.19 -5.85 21.13
CA TRP A 565 -27.42 -7.29 21.11
C TRP A 565 -27.19 -7.85 22.50
N SER A 566 -28.04 -8.75 22.98
CA SER A 566 -27.89 -9.30 24.31
C SER A 566 -28.23 -10.77 24.41
N SER A 567 -27.48 -11.46 25.25
CA SER A 567 -27.78 -12.79 25.74
C SER A 567 -27.72 -12.81 27.28
N LYS A 568 -27.88 -14.00 27.87
CA LYS A 568 -27.68 -14.15 29.32
C LYS A 568 -26.23 -13.89 29.78
N SER A 569 -25.26 -13.91 28.87
CA SER A 569 -23.84 -13.91 29.19
C SER A 569 -23.08 -12.72 28.66
N VAL A 570 -23.61 -11.96 27.70
CA VAL A 570 -22.90 -10.85 27.05
C VAL A 570 -23.87 -9.81 26.48
N GLY A 571 -23.45 -8.54 26.51
CA GLY A 571 -24.05 -7.46 25.77
C GLY A 571 -23.09 -6.93 24.70
N ILE A 572 -23.59 -6.62 23.51
CA ILE A 572 -22.79 -6.16 22.38
C ILE A 572 -23.44 -4.90 21.80
N PHE A 573 -22.67 -3.82 21.69
CA PHE A 573 -23.06 -2.63 20.93
C PHE A 573 -22.38 -2.64 19.57
N THR A 574 -23.17 -2.51 18.52
CA THR A 574 -22.70 -2.27 17.15
C THR A 574 -23.15 -0.86 16.76
N MET A 575 -22.18 0.09 16.72
CA MET A 575 -22.49 1.52 16.64
C MET A 575 -22.42 2.09 15.22
N ALA A 576 -22.06 1.26 14.22
CA ALA A 576 -21.85 1.75 12.85
C ALA A 576 -21.01 3.04 12.81
N ASP A 577 -21.52 4.11 12.18
CA ASP A 577 -20.87 5.42 12.09
C ASP A 577 -21.63 6.54 12.81
N VAL A 578 -22.47 6.16 13.78
CA VAL A 578 -23.27 7.12 14.56
C VAL A 578 -22.38 8.19 15.21
N PRO A 579 -22.59 9.49 14.90
CA PRO A 579 -21.78 10.59 15.43
C PRO A 579 -22.06 10.84 16.91
N ALA A 580 -21.24 11.69 17.54
CA ALA A 580 -21.40 12.05 18.97
C ALA A 580 -22.81 12.57 19.31
N THR A 581 -23.44 13.30 18.39
CA THR A 581 -24.82 13.78 18.55
C THR A 581 -25.83 12.64 18.63
N GLY A 582 -25.69 11.62 17.79
CA GLY A 582 -26.52 10.41 17.83
C GLY A 582 -26.24 9.55 19.07
N GLN A 583 -24.97 9.42 19.48
CA GLN A 583 -24.58 8.73 20.72
C GLN A 583 -25.20 9.39 21.95
N LYS A 584 -25.22 10.74 21.98
CA LYS A 584 -25.90 11.48 23.05
C LYS A 584 -27.41 11.22 23.07
N ARG A 585 -28.08 11.22 21.90
CA ARG A 585 -29.51 10.88 21.81
C ARG A 585 -29.78 9.48 22.36
N ILE A 586 -28.98 8.48 21.96
CA ILE A 586 -29.09 7.12 22.50
C ILE A 586 -28.99 7.13 24.03
N LEU A 587 -28.06 7.91 24.60
CA LEU A 587 -27.90 8.04 26.04
C LEU A 587 -29.13 8.67 26.72
N ASP A 588 -29.67 9.73 26.11
CA ASP A 588 -30.82 10.47 26.64
C ASP A 588 -32.11 9.64 26.57
N ASP A 589 -32.32 8.83 25.53
CA ASP A 589 -33.54 8.03 25.28
C ASP A 589 -33.55 6.69 26.01
N THR A 590 -32.38 6.16 26.40
CA THR A 590 -32.28 4.78 26.95
C THR A 590 -32.32 4.67 28.49
N PRO A 591 -32.26 5.71 29.35
CA PRO A 591 -32.26 5.56 30.82
C PRO A 591 -33.43 4.77 31.38
N MET A 592 -34.63 4.89 30.79
CA MET A 592 -35.84 4.21 31.24
C MET A 592 -35.93 2.73 30.81
N TRP A 593 -35.17 2.35 29.77
CA TRP A 593 -35.20 1.01 29.16
C TRP A 593 -34.11 0.12 29.69
N TRP A 594 -33.17 0.70 30.42
CA TRP A 594 -31.95 0.07 30.81
C TRP A 594 -32.10 -0.73 32.11
N ASN A 595 -32.14 -2.06 31.96
CA ASN A 595 -32.22 -2.95 33.11
C ASN A 595 -30.85 -3.02 33.82
N PRO A 596 -30.76 -2.96 35.17
CA PRO A 596 -29.53 -3.20 35.93
C PRO A 596 -28.80 -4.51 35.62
N ARG A 597 -29.47 -5.48 35.03
CA ARG A 597 -28.85 -6.72 34.51
C ARG A 597 -27.76 -6.48 33.46
N PHE A 598 -27.77 -5.34 32.83
CA PHE A 598 -26.79 -4.89 31.89
C PHE A 598 -25.36 -4.83 32.47
N ARG A 599 -25.20 -4.39 33.70
CA ARG A 599 -23.89 -4.25 34.36
C ARG A 599 -23.35 -5.55 34.95
N SER A 600 -24.11 -6.64 34.95
CA SER A 600 -23.67 -7.94 35.47
C SER A 600 -22.93 -8.80 34.44
N HIS A 601 -22.95 -8.40 33.16
CA HIS A 601 -22.33 -9.12 32.05
C HIS A 601 -21.27 -8.27 31.36
N PRO A 602 -20.24 -8.90 30.80
CA PRO A 602 -19.26 -8.17 29.99
C PRO A 602 -19.93 -7.51 28.78
N ILE A 603 -19.51 -6.29 28.52
CA ILE A 603 -20.00 -5.47 27.40
C ILE A 603 -18.90 -5.40 26.34
N ILE A 604 -19.29 -5.66 25.11
CA ILE A 604 -18.44 -5.49 23.93
C ILE A 604 -18.97 -4.30 23.14
N LEU A 605 -18.08 -3.42 22.77
CA LEU A 605 -18.38 -2.26 21.94
C LEU A 605 -17.65 -2.37 20.61
N LYS A 606 -18.37 -2.40 19.49
CA LYS A 606 -17.80 -2.00 18.21
C LYS A 606 -17.89 -0.47 18.16
N LEU A 607 -16.72 0.17 18.23
CA LEU A 607 -16.61 1.63 18.30
C LEU A 607 -17.15 2.29 17.03
N SER A 608 -17.87 3.39 17.21
CA SER A 608 -18.45 4.13 16.10
C SER A 608 -17.35 4.72 15.18
N HIS A 609 -17.67 4.79 13.89
CA HIS A 609 -16.96 5.56 12.85
C HIS A 609 -15.45 5.29 12.85
N HIS A 610 -15.09 3.98 12.91
CA HIS A 610 -13.71 3.49 12.86
C HIS A 610 -12.75 4.12 13.88
N GLY A 611 -13.29 4.70 14.96
CA GLY A 611 -12.50 5.44 15.96
C GLY A 611 -12.19 6.87 15.54
N SER A 612 -13.11 7.55 14.86
CA SER A 612 -13.04 9.00 14.61
C SER A 612 -12.98 9.81 15.91
N ALA A 613 -12.60 11.08 15.83
CA ALA A 613 -12.60 11.98 16.98
C ALA A 613 -14.01 12.33 17.47
N ASP A 614 -15.03 12.09 16.64
CA ASP A 614 -16.44 12.41 16.91
C ASP A 614 -17.10 11.32 17.75
N GLN A 615 -16.74 11.28 19.05
CA GLN A 615 -17.28 10.38 20.06
C GLN A 615 -17.85 11.18 21.22
N ASP A 616 -18.97 10.73 21.80
CA ASP A 616 -19.50 11.30 23.03
C ASP A 616 -18.83 10.64 24.26
N PRO A 617 -18.07 11.41 25.08
CA PRO A 617 -17.39 10.85 26.25
C PRO A 617 -18.35 10.30 27.31
N LYS A 618 -19.57 10.88 27.44
CA LYS A 618 -20.56 10.42 28.40
C LYS A 618 -21.19 9.10 28.00
N PHE A 619 -21.41 8.92 26.69
CA PHE A 619 -21.87 7.66 26.16
C PHE A 619 -20.84 6.54 26.38
N LEU A 620 -19.55 6.79 26.07
CA LEU A 620 -18.50 5.80 26.30
C LEU A 620 -18.36 5.43 27.78
N ALA A 621 -18.37 6.43 28.67
CA ALA A 621 -18.33 6.20 30.10
C ALA A 621 -19.57 5.42 30.61
N TRP A 622 -20.73 5.64 30.02
CA TRP A 622 -21.96 4.94 30.37
C TRP A 622 -21.97 3.48 29.87
N VAL A 623 -21.52 3.22 28.64
CA VAL A 623 -21.36 1.87 28.10
C VAL A 623 -20.35 1.07 28.91
N HIS A 624 -19.26 1.67 29.32
CA HIS A 624 -18.17 1.08 30.12
C HIS A 624 -17.74 -0.31 29.57
N PRO A 625 -17.24 -0.39 28.33
CA PRO A 625 -17.02 -1.66 27.65
C PRO A 625 -15.88 -2.46 28.27
N THR A 626 -16.07 -3.77 28.42
CA THR A 626 -15.02 -4.71 28.79
C THR A 626 -14.02 -4.90 27.64
N VAL A 627 -14.53 -4.96 26.40
CA VAL A 627 -13.73 -5.05 25.19
C VAL A 627 -14.29 -4.10 24.14
N THR A 628 -13.42 -3.31 23.54
CA THR A 628 -13.77 -2.46 22.38
C THR A 628 -13.06 -2.98 21.14
N THR A 629 -13.81 -3.22 20.06
CA THR A 629 -13.27 -3.51 18.74
C THR A 629 -13.31 -2.26 17.88
N ILE A 630 -12.24 -2.01 17.12
CA ILE A 630 -12.17 -0.94 16.14
C ILE A 630 -11.87 -1.58 14.78
N SER A 631 -12.87 -1.52 13.88
CA SER A 631 -12.70 -1.92 12.49
C SER A 631 -12.08 -0.76 11.72
N VAL A 632 -10.86 -0.93 11.25
CA VAL A 632 -10.10 0.14 10.60
C VAL A 632 -9.00 -0.44 9.71
N GLY A 633 -8.74 0.18 8.56
CA GLY A 633 -7.75 -0.27 7.61
C GLY A 633 -6.32 0.15 7.98
N LYS A 634 -5.38 -0.74 7.74
CA LYS A 634 -3.95 -0.46 7.91
C LYS A 634 -3.53 0.65 6.93
N GLY A 635 -2.92 1.73 7.48
CA GLY A 635 -2.45 2.85 6.67
C GLY A 635 -3.58 3.68 6.02
N ASN A 636 -4.78 3.69 6.62
CA ASN A 636 -5.89 4.51 6.12
C ASN A 636 -5.54 6.00 6.07
N SER A 637 -6.09 6.71 5.09
CA SER A 637 -5.85 8.14 4.87
C SER A 637 -6.67 9.06 5.77
N TYR A 638 -7.61 8.52 6.54
CA TYR A 638 -8.50 9.30 7.42
C TYR A 638 -7.86 9.61 8.77
N GLY A 639 -6.75 8.93 9.11
CA GLY A 639 -6.08 9.07 10.39
C GLY A 639 -6.82 8.40 11.56
N HIS A 640 -7.69 7.43 11.27
CA HIS A 640 -8.41 6.63 12.26
C HIS A 640 -7.59 5.39 12.68
N PRO A 641 -7.73 4.92 13.93
CA PRO A 641 -8.41 5.60 15.03
C PRO A 641 -7.61 6.82 15.50
N THR A 642 -8.31 7.88 15.86
CA THR A 642 -7.69 9.11 16.32
C THR A 642 -7.15 8.98 17.74
N ALA A 643 -6.15 9.81 18.09
CA ALA A 643 -5.61 9.85 19.44
C ALA A 643 -6.70 10.25 20.47
N ILE A 644 -7.69 11.07 20.07
CA ILE A 644 -8.81 11.48 20.91
C ILE A 644 -9.65 10.26 21.28
N ALA A 645 -10.08 9.47 20.31
CA ALA A 645 -10.87 8.26 20.56
C ALA A 645 -10.12 7.24 21.43
N LEU A 646 -8.83 7.00 21.14
CA LEU A 646 -7.99 6.08 21.93
C LEU A 646 -7.81 6.56 23.37
N ASN A 647 -7.65 7.87 23.60
CA ASN A 647 -7.53 8.43 24.95
C ASN A 647 -8.84 8.33 25.74
N LEU A 648 -10.00 8.46 25.07
CA LEU A 648 -11.29 8.24 25.72
C LEU A 648 -11.44 6.79 26.17
N LEU A 649 -11.11 5.83 25.31
CA LEU A 649 -11.17 4.41 25.65
C LEU A 649 -10.21 4.03 26.77
N ALA A 650 -9.00 4.60 26.78
CA ALA A 650 -8.02 4.33 27.84
C ALA A 650 -8.49 4.80 29.24
N ARG A 651 -9.37 5.82 29.30
CA ARG A 651 -9.97 6.28 30.57
C ARG A 651 -10.99 5.31 31.15
N ASP A 652 -11.70 4.59 30.26
CA ASP A 652 -12.75 3.65 30.66
C ASP A 652 -12.22 2.23 30.90
N SER A 653 -10.91 2.05 30.94
CA SER A 653 -10.20 0.77 31.17
C SER A 653 -10.58 -0.36 30.21
N ALA A 654 -11.10 -0.02 29.02
CA ALA A 654 -11.48 -1.00 28.01
C ALA A 654 -10.25 -1.66 27.37
N LEU A 655 -10.30 -2.97 27.22
CA LEU A 655 -9.38 -3.64 26.30
C LEU A 655 -9.75 -3.24 24.87
N THR A 656 -8.88 -2.51 24.20
CA THR A 656 -9.08 -2.10 22.81
C THR A 656 -8.31 -3.01 21.87
N VAL A 657 -8.99 -3.64 20.91
CA VAL A 657 -8.42 -4.46 19.85
C VAL A 657 -8.80 -3.89 18.48
N ARG A 658 -7.82 -3.87 17.55
CA ARG A 658 -7.93 -3.14 16.28
C ARG A 658 -7.62 -4.06 15.11
N THR A 659 -8.43 -4.00 14.03
CA THR A 659 -8.23 -4.84 12.85
C THR A 659 -6.96 -4.48 12.07
N ASP A 660 -6.54 -3.20 12.02
CA ASP A 660 -5.31 -2.77 11.36
C ASP A 660 -4.02 -3.32 11.99
N GLN A 661 -4.11 -3.77 13.26
CA GLN A 661 -2.98 -4.33 14.01
C GLN A 661 -3.02 -5.84 14.12
N ARG A 662 -4.21 -6.44 14.08
CA ARG A 662 -4.41 -7.86 14.43
C ARG A 662 -5.09 -8.69 13.34
N GLY A 663 -5.53 -8.07 12.25
CA GLY A 663 -6.40 -8.73 11.28
C GLY A 663 -7.81 -8.93 11.81
N SER A 664 -8.53 -9.92 11.32
CA SER A 664 -9.86 -10.22 11.85
C SER A 664 -9.78 -10.66 13.31
N ILE A 665 -10.70 -10.17 14.14
CA ILE A 665 -10.72 -10.35 15.60
C ILE A 665 -11.96 -11.14 15.98
N ALA A 666 -11.77 -12.30 16.57
CA ALA A 666 -12.85 -13.13 17.10
C ALA A 666 -12.93 -12.99 18.63
N ILE A 667 -14.13 -12.86 19.16
CA ILE A 667 -14.43 -12.82 20.60
C ILE A 667 -15.34 -13.99 20.93
N GLY A 668 -15.03 -14.69 22.00
CA GLY A 668 -15.76 -15.87 22.44
C GLY A 668 -15.63 -16.10 23.96
N PHE A 669 -16.10 -17.23 24.42
CA PHE A 669 -15.92 -17.66 25.80
C PHE A 669 -14.94 -18.83 25.86
N GLY A 670 -13.99 -18.74 26.79
CA GLY A 670 -13.13 -19.86 27.16
C GLY A 670 -13.88 -20.94 27.96
N ASP A 671 -13.25 -22.08 28.16
CA ASP A 671 -13.84 -23.21 28.92
C ASP A 671 -14.13 -22.83 30.38
N ASN A 672 -13.50 -21.79 30.90
CA ASN A 672 -13.73 -21.22 32.24
C ASN A 672 -14.84 -20.15 32.27
N GLY A 673 -15.53 -19.90 31.16
CA GLY A 673 -16.58 -18.90 31.04
C GLY A 673 -16.11 -17.44 30.94
N HIS A 674 -14.79 -17.18 30.95
CA HIS A 674 -14.27 -15.83 30.74
C HIS A 674 -14.23 -15.48 29.25
N LEU A 675 -14.34 -14.15 28.95
CA LEU A 675 -14.13 -13.65 27.61
C LEU A 675 -12.70 -13.94 27.15
N ILE A 676 -12.58 -14.50 25.98
CA ILE A 676 -11.32 -14.68 25.26
C ILE A 676 -11.43 -14.02 23.89
N TRP A 677 -10.30 -13.64 23.35
CA TRP A 677 -10.23 -13.18 21.97
C TRP A 677 -9.09 -13.86 21.24
N SER A 678 -9.26 -14.01 19.93
CA SER A 678 -8.25 -14.51 19.02
C SER A 678 -8.20 -13.62 17.77
N ALA A 679 -7.11 -13.65 17.05
CA ALA A 679 -6.94 -12.85 15.86
C ALA A 679 -6.39 -13.69 14.71
N SER A 680 -6.75 -13.32 13.48
CA SER A 680 -6.28 -14.04 12.30
C SER A 680 -4.82 -13.74 11.94
N GLY A 681 -4.19 -12.79 12.64
CA GLY A 681 -2.91 -12.21 12.28
C GLY A 681 -3.11 -10.94 11.43
N SER A 682 -2.22 -9.94 11.56
CA SER A 682 -2.29 -8.74 10.71
C SER A 682 -1.94 -9.10 9.27
N ARG A 683 -2.75 -8.62 8.32
CA ARG A 683 -2.44 -8.68 6.89
C ARG A 683 -1.19 -7.89 6.52
#